data_d38e2f4f83cc9768f087950f8fbde9ce
#
_entry.id   d38e2f4f83cc9768f087950f8fbde9ce
#
_cell.length_a   1.000
_cell.length_b   1.000
_cell.length_c   1.000
_cell.angle_alpha   90.00
_cell.angle_beta   90.00
_cell.angle_gamma   90.00
#
_symmetry.space_group_name_H-M   'P 1'
#
loop_
_entity.id
_entity.type
_entity.pdbx_description
1 polymer ?
#
loop_
_entity_poly.entity_id
_entity_poly.type
_entity_poly.pdbx_seq_one_letter_code
_entity_poly.pdbx_strand_id
1 'polypeptide(L)'
;MPNLRPLAIALGLGLATLVVTDASAAPKKKAAGRAPAVSAQCSDFYDATNAGWLKANPVPQTGATTALGQLAERTRVQQRELLDGAMKSPQGNVQQLLGDFWASGLDEAAVEADGSKPIAPLLTRINAIKKAKDVPASIAALHQVGIPVAFNFAPDIDLKALDRHIGYFMQGGMGLPDPAFYTRTDADTVALMGRYRNYVKQILALTGTKPADLDAESQAVIALETELARNAQSLAGINNPFNNYAPISTKELTSRYRNLQLDAFLKAQGVNDDLVSLSDPALFKQLDGMVTRIKPEQWKAYLRWRVGDAMAPYLSKAYRDAEFEFRGRVIRGETIAPARWEQVLDAINVAAGPMVGREYAARHLSAEDRRQAAVIADKIRETQIEAVKANTWMSAEAKSEAQAKLAALKIEIGTPLRDLDYSVQPMGRGSFGSNMLIASTWRHREEMKRIGKGNADRRWDVLPQQPALAYDIAQNRLIVTAAVLQGPVFNAKSDAADKYGSYGALVAHELTRAIDAKGSLVDAKGELRSWWTPADKTAWNLLGNRVAAQFSGYEFPGVKGAKVNGELTREENLADLAGVELAWKAYLAAEPDAKPATQQGFFRAWASLWPQQVSPNEAAQRLTSDTMAPGKWRTNGALSNLPAFGATYSCKPGQPMQRVETDQIQVWR
;
A
#
# COMPACT_ATOMS: atom_id res chain seq x y z
N MET A 1 -8.77 -4.65 -1.20
CA MET A 1 -7.82 -4.77 -2.34
C MET A 1 -6.44 -4.73 -1.78
N PRO A 2 -5.49 -5.57 -2.19
CA PRO A 2 -4.09 -5.34 -1.84
C PRO A 2 -3.65 -4.06 -2.56
N ASN A 3 -2.98 -3.17 -1.84
CA ASN A 3 -2.42 -1.93 -2.37
C ASN A 3 -1.49 -2.24 -3.55
N LEU A 4 -1.95 -2.05 -4.77
CA LEU A 4 -1.11 -1.98 -5.95
C LEU A 4 -0.38 -0.64 -5.92
N ARG A 5 0.86 -0.64 -5.43
CA ARG A 5 1.76 0.49 -5.62
C ARG A 5 2.05 0.62 -7.12
N PRO A 6 1.98 1.81 -7.69
CA PRO A 6 2.30 2.00 -9.11
C PRO A 6 3.79 1.73 -9.35
N LEU A 7 4.09 0.78 -10.23
CA LEU A 7 5.43 0.56 -10.79
C LEU A 7 5.58 1.47 -12.01
N ALA A 8 6.32 2.55 -11.86
CA ALA A 8 6.81 3.32 -13.00
C ALA A 8 8.17 2.76 -13.43
N ILE A 9 8.24 2.20 -14.64
CA ILE A 9 9.50 1.76 -15.27
C ILE A 9 9.96 2.89 -16.19
N ALA A 10 11.06 3.54 -15.82
CA ALA A 10 11.79 4.42 -16.73
C ALA A 10 13.14 3.79 -17.06
N LEU A 11 13.30 3.30 -18.29
CA LEU A 11 14.59 2.93 -18.88
C LEU A 11 15.05 4.10 -19.75
N GLY A 12 16.14 4.71 -19.35
CA GLY A 12 16.86 5.68 -20.18
C GLY A 12 18.36 5.52 -20.01
N LEU A 13 19.02 4.83 -20.95
CA LEU A 13 20.48 4.82 -21.08
C LEU A 13 20.91 5.99 -21.99
N GLY A 14 21.61 6.95 -21.41
CA GLY A 14 22.31 8.00 -22.14
C GLY A 14 23.80 7.98 -21.80
N LEU A 15 24.63 7.56 -22.72
CA LEU A 15 26.09 7.73 -22.65
C LEU A 15 26.44 9.22 -22.79
N ALA A 16 27.20 9.77 -21.88
CA ALA A 16 27.87 11.04 -22.06
C ALA A 16 29.35 10.92 -21.70
N THR A 17 30.16 11.26 -22.67
CA THR A 17 31.62 11.26 -22.68
C THR A 17 32.20 12.33 -21.76
N LEU A 18 33.21 11.94 -20.99
CA LEU A 18 34.04 12.83 -20.15
C LEU A 18 34.99 13.67 -20.99
N VAL A 19 34.97 14.96 -20.76
CA VAL A 19 36.07 15.87 -21.12
C VAL A 19 36.71 16.37 -19.82
N VAL A 20 37.99 16.06 -19.67
CA VAL A 20 38.83 16.52 -18.56
C VAL A 20 39.43 17.89 -18.97
N THR A 21 39.26 18.91 -18.14
CA THR A 21 40.04 20.16 -18.25
C THR A 21 40.74 20.44 -16.92
N ASP A 22 42.04 20.61 -17.02
CA ASP A 22 42.95 21.01 -15.96
C ASP A 22 42.58 22.39 -15.38
N ALA A 23 42.61 22.52 -14.05
CA ALA A 23 42.45 23.77 -13.36
C ALA A 23 43.74 24.15 -12.63
N SER A 24 44.32 25.24 -13.08
CA SER A 24 45.49 25.92 -12.51
C SER A 24 45.18 26.57 -11.15
N ALA A 25 46.20 26.59 -10.29
CA ALA A 25 46.15 27.07 -8.91
C ALA A 25 45.99 28.61 -8.81
N ALA A 26 45.11 29.04 -7.88
CA ALA A 26 44.95 30.46 -7.48
C ALA A 26 45.48 30.69 -6.05
N PRO A 27 45.88 31.95 -5.72
CA PRO A 27 46.74 32.24 -4.59
C PRO A 27 46.04 32.26 -3.21
N LYS A 28 46.80 31.90 -2.17
CA LYS A 28 46.39 31.88 -0.76
C LYS A 28 46.00 33.25 -0.23
N LYS A 29 44.72 33.47 0.12
CA LYS A 29 44.27 34.61 0.96
C LYS A 29 44.43 34.28 2.45
N LYS A 30 44.88 35.27 3.23
CA LYS A 30 45.06 35.24 4.68
C LYS A 30 43.77 34.86 5.42
N ALA A 31 43.90 34.01 6.41
CA ALA A 31 42.81 33.53 7.27
C ALA A 31 42.17 34.69 8.05
N ALA A 32 40.94 35.02 7.71
CA ALA A 32 40.02 35.71 8.60
C ALA A 32 39.57 34.71 9.70
N GLY A 33 39.41 35.17 10.91
CA GLY A 33 39.09 34.34 12.07
C GLY A 33 37.97 33.34 11.79
N ARG A 34 38.21 32.07 12.05
CA ARG A 34 37.26 30.97 11.81
C ARG A 34 36.05 31.18 12.71
N ALA A 35 34.89 31.49 12.13
CA ALA A 35 33.64 31.45 12.85
C ALA A 35 33.54 30.09 13.57
N PRO A 36 32.98 30.03 14.79
CA PRO A 36 32.85 28.76 15.50
C PRO A 36 32.15 27.76 14.63
N ALA A 37 32.73 26.55 14.51
CA ALA A 37 32.17 25.49 13.66
C ALA A 37 30.75 25.16 14.13
N VAL A 38 29.80 25.08 13.20
CA VAL A 38 28.42 24.66 13.46
C VAL A 38 28.47 23.26 14.04
N SER A 39 27.74 22.99 15.13
CA SER A 39 27.68 21.63 15.72
C SER A 39 27.10 20.63 14.71
N ALA A 40 27.45 19.35 14.83
CA ALA A 40 26.94 18.31 13.95
C ALA A 40 25.39 18.29 13.96
N GLN A 41 24.77 18.48 15.12
CA GLN A 41 23.32 18.50 15.29
C GLN A 41 22.66 19.68 14.56
N CYS A 42 23.34 20.83 14.48
CA CYS A 42 22.83 22.01 13.80
C CYS A 42 23.19 22.05 12.31
N SER A 43 24.12 21.19 11.88
CA SER A 43 24.53 21.04 10.48
C SER A 43 23.71 19.97 9.74
N ASP A 44 23.65 18.76 10.31
CA ASP A 44 22.93 17.62 9.75
C ASP A 44 22.52 16.68 10.89
N PHE A 45 21.28 16.83 11.34
CA PHE A 45 20.78 16.06 12.48
C PHE A 45 20.54 14.59 12.15
N TYR A 46 20.14 14.31 10.90
CA TYR A 46 19.95 12.94 10.43
C TYR A 46 21.26 12.15 10.49
N ASP A 47 22.33 12.66 9.90
CA ASP A 47 23.62 12.00 9.91
C ASP A 47 24.21 11.92 11.33
N ALA A 48 24.08 12.99 12.13
CA ALA A 48 24.57 13.01 13.50
C ALA A 48 23.88 11.96 14.41
N THR A 49 22.58 11.77 14.23
CA THR A 49 21.79 10.82 15.04
C THR A 49 21.97 9.39 14.55
N ASN A 50 22.01 9.17 13.24
CA ASN A 50 21.95 7.85 12.64
C ASN A 50 23.30 7.29 12.21
N ALA A 51 24.44 7.96 12.54
CA ALA A 51 25.78 7.54 12.12
C ALA A 51 26.10 6.06 12.43
N GLY A 52 25.71 5.57 13.61
CA GLY A 52 25.90 4.19 14.01
C GLY A 52 25.12 3.21 13.15
N TRP A 53 23.84 3.50 12.89
CA TRP A 53 22.97 2.69 12.04
C TRP A 53 23.45 2.68 10.59
N LEU A 54 23.80 3.84 10.04
CA LEU A 54 24.29 3.99 8.66
C LEU A 54 25.60 3.21 8.45
N LYS A 55 26.50 3.23 9.45
CA LYS A 55 27.73 2.44 9.42
C LYS A 55 27.48 0.94 9.48
N ALA A 56 26.52 0.50 10.28
CA ALA A 56 26.17 -0.91 10.44
C ALA A 56 25.41 -1.50 9.24
N ASN A 57 24.78 -0.66 8.43
CA ASN A 57 23.97 -1.05 7.28
C ASN A 57 24.56 -0.41 6.01
N PRO A 58 25.48 -1.07 5.30
CA PRO A 58 26.02 -0.54 4.05
C PRO A 58 24.95 -0.44 2.97
N VAL A 59 25.18 0.39 1.95
CA VAL A 59 24.29 0.50 0.78
C VAL A 59 24.13 -0.87 0.13
N PRO A 60 22.88 -1.38 -0.01
CA PRO A 60 22.66 -2.69 -0.63
C PRO A 60 22.92 -2.62 -2.14
N GLN A 61 23.20 -3.77 -2.77
CA GLN A 61 23.37 -3.83 -4.22
C GLN A 61 22.06 -3.56 -4.97
N THR A 62 20.95 -3.97 -4.39
CA THR A 62 19.58 -3.78 -4.93
C THR A 62 18.63 -3.41 -3.81
N GLY A 63 17.55 -2.67 -4.14
CA GLY A 63 16.53 -2.28 -3.17
C GLY A 63 17.02 -1.29 -2.12
N ALA A 64 16.48 -1.36 -0.93
CA ALA A 64 16.79 -0.47 0.18
C ALA A 64 16.77 -1.20 1.53
N THR A 65 17.68 -0.81 2.42
CA THR A 65 17.65 -1.13 3.85
C THR A 65 17.16 0.09 4.61
N THR A 66 16.09 -0.04 5.39
CA THR A 66 15.52 1.04 6.21
C THR A 66 15.20 0.54 7.62
N ALA A 67 15.17 1.43 8.62
CA ALA A 67 14.79 1.04 9.98
C ALA A 67 13.36 0.44 10.05
N LEU A 68 12.41 1.04 9.33
CA LEU A 68 11.04 0.51 9.26
C LEU A 68 10.97 -0.78 8.42
N GLY A 69 11.82 -0.93 7.41
CA GLY A 69 11.97 -2.19 6.67
C GLY A 69 12.51 -3.31 7.55
N GLN A 70 13.46 -3.02 8.43
CA GLN A 70 13.96 -3.97 9.42
C GLN A 70 12.89 -4.36 10.45
N LEU A 71 11.99 -3.43 10.82
CA LEU A 71 10.82 -3.76 11.63
C LEU A 71 9.90 -4.74 10.87
N ALA A 72 9.59 -4.44 9.60
CA ALA A 72 8.75 -5.32 8.78
C ALA A 72 9.36 -6.72 8.64
N GLU A 73 10.66 -6.82 8.40
CA GLU A 73 11.35 -8.13 8.31
C GLU A 73 11.33 -8.89 9.64
N ARG A 74 11.57 -8.21 10.77
CA ARG A 74 11.44 -8.84 12.09
C ARG A 74 10.04 -9.40 12.31
N THR A 75 8.99 -8.68 11.92
CA THR A 75 7.62 -9.18 12.06
C THR A 75 7.33 -10.39 11.16
N ARG A 76 7.96 -10.49 9.98
CA ARG A 76 7.89 -11.69 9.13
C ARG A 76 8.54 -12.91 9.81
N VAL A 77 9.70 -12.72 10.43
CA VAL A 77 10.35 -13.78 11.22
C VAL A 77 9.48 -14.22 12.41
N GLN A 78 8.87 -13.28 13.12
CA GLN A 78 7.94 -13.57 14.22
C GLN A 78 6.69 -14.34 13.74
N GLN A 79 6.15 -14.01 12.58
CA GLN A 79 5.06 -14.77 11.96
C GLN A 79 5.49 -16.20 11.59
N ARG A 80 6.69 -16.36 11.03
CA ARG A 80 7.27 -17.69 10.76
C ARG A 80 7.38 -18.52 12.03
N GLU A 81 7.94 -17.96 13.11
CA GLU A 81 8.07 -18.65 14.39
C GLU A 81 6.71 -19.06 14.99
N LEU A 82 5.70 -18.21 14.82
CA LEU A 82 4.33 -18.49 15.23
C LEU A 82 3.75 -19.69 14.45
N LEU A 83 3.91 -19.69 13.11
CA LEU A 83 3.41 -20.74 12.24
C LEU A 83 4.19 -22.07 12.43
N ASP A 84 5.50 -22.00 12.62
CA ASP A 84 6.33 -23.15 12.97
C ASP A 84 5.90 -23.78 14.32
N GLY A 85 5.56 -22.93 15.30
CA GLY A 85 5.00 -23.36 16.58
C GLY A 85 3.64 -24.02 16.43
N ALA A 86 2.75 -23.42 15.66
CA ALA A 86 1.41 -23.94 15.35
C ALA A 86 1.48 -25.28 14.59
N MET A 87 2.45 -25.45 13.68
CA MET A 87 2.67 -26.70 12.96
C MET A 87 3.11 -27.85 13.87
N LYS A 88 3.96 -27.55 14.87
CA LYS A 88 4.54 -28.56 15.78
C LYS A 88 3.64 -28.91 16.95
N SER A 89 2.98 -27.92 17.55
CA SER A 89 2.20 -28.09 18.79
C SER A 89 1.07 -27.05 18.85
N PRO A 90 0.01 -27.23 18.05
CA PRO A 90 -1.07 -26.27 17.98
C PRO A 90 -1.86 -26.17 19.29
N GLN A 91 -2.24 -24.95 19.68
CA GLN A 91 -3.07 -24.66 20.83
C GLN A 91 -4.48 -24.29 20.35
N GLY A 92 -5.30 -25.29 20.04
CA GLY A 92 -6.67 -25.10 19.55
C GLY A 92 -6.81 -25.08 18.02
N ASN A 93 -8.06 -24.96 17.58
CA ASN A 93 -8.45 -25.17 16.17
C ASN A 93 -7.82 -24.16 15.20
N VAL A 94 -7.67 -22.90 15.62
CA VAL A 94 -7.08 -21.85 14.76
C VAL A 94 -5.63 -22.16 14.47
N GLN A 95 -4.84 -22.47 15.50
CA GLN A 95 -3.42 -22.82 15.31
C GLN A 95 -3.27 -24.15 14.57
N GLN A 96 -4.16 -25.14 14.80
CA GLN A 96 -4.15 -26.38 14.04
C GLN A 96 -4.32 -26.10 12.54
N LEU A 97 -5.32 -25.30 12.16
CA LEU A 97 -5.56 -24.94 10.76
C LEU A 97 -4.40 -24.16 10.15
N LEU A 98 -3.87 -23.15 10.85
CA LEU A 98 -2.73 -22.37 10.37
C LEU A 98 -1.47 -23.22 10.25
N GLY A 99 -1.21 -24.10 11.22
CA GLY A 99 -0.07 -25.02 11.19
C GLY A 99 -0.16 -26.06 10.07
N ASP A 100 -1.34 -26.58 9.82
CA ASP A 100 -1.58 -27.52 8.72
C ASP A 100 -1.46 -26.83 7.36
N PHE A 101 -1.97 -25.61 7.23
CA PHE A 101 -1.81 -24.81 6.02
C PHE A 101 -0.33 -24.49 5.76
N TRP A 102 0.39 -24.07 6.80
CA TRP A 102 1.84 -23.81 6.74
C TRP A 102 2.61 -25.06 6.30
N ALA A 103 2.36 -26.20 6.93
CA ALA A 103 2.98 -27.47 6.57
C ALA A 103 2.72 -27.86 5.12
N SER A 104 1.48 -27.69 4.61
CA SER A 104 1.13 -28.02 3.22
C SER A 104 1.91 -27.18 2.20
N GLY A 105 2.21 -25.92 2.53
CA GLY A 105 2.99 -25.04 1.67
C GLY A 105 4.49 -25.33 1.70
N LEU A 106 5.03 -25.77 2.83
CA LEU A 106 6.45 -26.11 2.99
C LEU A 106 6.81 -27.48 2.42
N ASP A 107 5.83 -28.38 2.27
CA ASP A 107 6.04 -29.69 1.64
C ASP A 107 6.10 -29.55 0.11
N GLU A 108 7.29 -29.14 -0.37
CA GLU A 108 7.52 -28.94 -1.81
C GLU A 108 7.32 -30.24 -2.61
N ALA A 109 7.59 -31.41 -2.02
CA ALA A 109 7.39 -32.70 -2.71
C ALA A 109 5.90 -32.95 -2.94
N ALA A 110 5.05 -32.68 -1.97
CA ALA A 110 3.59 -32.78 -2.11
C ALA A 110 3.05 -31.76 -3.12
N VAL A 111 3.52 -30.51 -3.07
CA VAL A 111 3.13 -29.48 -4.04
C VAL A 111 3.53 -29.86 -5.47
N GLU A 112 4.71 -30.45 -5.65
CA GLU A 112 5.18 -30.94 -6.96
C GLU A 112 4.34 -32.12 -7.45
N ALA A 113 4.01 -33.07 -6.59
CA ALA A 113 3.16 -34.24 -6.92
C ALA A 113 1.71 -33.82 -7.27
N ASP A 114 1.22 -32.72 -6.71
CA ASP A 114 -0.08 -32.15 -7.06
C ASP A 114 -0.09 -31.53 -8.46
N GLY A 115 0.99 -30.88 -8.87
CA GLY A 115 1.09 -30.23 -10.17
C GLY A 115 -0.09 -29.29 -10.44
N SER A 116 -0.90 -29.59 -11.46
CA SER A 116 -2.10 -28.82 -11.85
C SER A 116 -3.40 -29.34 -11.22
N LYS A 117 -3.36 -30.39 -10.38
CA LYS A 117 -4.58 -31.00 -9.80
C LYS A 117 -5.50 -29.99 -9.09
N PRO A 118 -4.98 -29.01 -8.28
CA PRO A 118 -5.83 -28.04 -7.61
C PRO A 118 -6.73 -27.25 -8.56
N ILE A 119 -6.25 -26.93 -9.75
CA ILE A 119 -6.97 -26.12 -10.75
C ILE A 119 -7.72 -27.00 -11.80
N ALA A 120 -7.56 -28.30 -11.78
CA ALA A 120 -8.16 -29.22 -12.78
C ALA A 120 -9.69 -29.07 -12.91
N PRO A 121 -10.48 -28.90 -11.82
CA PRO A 121 -11.92 -28.66 -11.94
C PRO A 121 -12.26 -27.37 -12.72
N LEU A 122 -11.46 -26.31 -12.53
CA LEU A 122 -11.64 -25.05 -13.23
C LEU A 122 -11.30 -25.19 -14.73
N LEU A 123 -10.20 -25.88 -15.03
CA LEU A 123 -9.79 -26.16 -16.42
C LEU A 123 -10.84 -27.04 -17.13
N THR A 124 -11.41 -28.03 -16.46
CA THR A 124 -12.50 -28.88 -17.00
C THR A 124 -13.71 -28.01 -17.35
N ARG A 125 -14.13 -27.11 -16.47
CA ARG A 125 -15.24 -26.18 -16.74
C ARG A 125 -14.95 -25.28 -17.95
N ILE A 126 -13.75 -24.71 -18.04
CA ILE A 126 -13.33 -23.85 -19.15
C ILE A 126 -13.38 -24.64 -20.45
N ASN A 127 -12.84 -25.87 -20.47
CA ASN A 127 -12.81 -26.71 -21.65
C ASN A 127 -14.22 -27.14 -22.13
N ALA A 128 -15.22 -27.12 -21.24
CA ALA A 128 -16.62 -27.42 -21.58
C ALA A 128 -17.34 -26.29 -22.33
N ILE A 129 -16.76 -25.10 -22.46
CA ILE A 129 -17.31 -23.99 -23.25
C ILE A 129 -17.43 -24.44 -24.73
N LYS A 130 -18.62 -24.40 -25.32
CA LYS A 130 -18.86 -24.77 -26.71
C LYS A 130 -19.39 -23.60 -27.56
N LYS A 131 -20.07 -22.68 -26.91
CA LYS A 131 -20.78 -21.55 -27.56
C LYS A 131 -20.50 -20.23 -26.82
N ALA A 132 -20.63 -19.12 -27.47
CA ALA A 132 -20.48 -17.78 -26.88
C ALA A 132 -21.31 -17.61 -25.58
N LYS A 133 -22.53 -18.10 -25.55
CA LYS A 133 -23.44 -18.01 -24.38
C LYS A 133 -22.94 -18.79 -23.13
N ASP A 134 -21.95 -19.68 -23.27
CA ASP A 134 -21.39 -20.43 -22.14
C ASP A 134 -20.28 -19.62 -21.43
N VAL A 135 -19.74 -18.58 -22.08
CA VAL A 135 -18.63 -17.75 -21.57
C VAL A 135 -19.01 -17.01 -20.27
N PRO A 136 -20.16 -16.30 -20.18
CA PRO A 136 -20.52 -15.56 -18.97
C PRO A 136 -20.65 -16.45 -17.71
N ALA A 137 -21.21 -17.65 -17.88
CA ALA A 137 -21.31 -18.62 -16.76
C ALA A 137 -19.92 -19.09 -16.26
N SER A 138 -18.94 -19.21 -17.19
CA SER A 138 -17.56 -19.55 -16.83
C SER A 138 -16.85 -18.39 -16.15
N ILE A 139 -17.07 -17.15 -16.60
CA ILE A 139 -16.58 -15.93 -15.93
C ILE A 139 -17.13 -15.89 -14.50
N ALA A 140 -18.45 -16.03 -14.32
CA ALA A 140 -19.07 -16.01 -13.00
C ALA A 140 -18.51 -17.08 -12.05
N ALA A 141 -18.26 -18.29 -12.56
CA ALA A 141 -17.71 -19.38 -11.75
C ALA A 141 -16.24 -19.13 -11.32
N LEU A 142 -15.43 -18.48 -12.14
CA LEU A 142 -14.06 -18.11 -11.77
C LEU A 142 -14.05 -17.01 -10.70
N HIS A 143 -14.93 -16.02 -10.81
CA HIS A 143 -15.11 -15.03 -9.75
C HIS A 143 -15.51 -15.65 -8.42
N GLN A 144 -16.39 -16.67 -8.41
CA GLN A 144 -16.80 -17.38 -7.18
C GLN A 144 -15.64 -18.00 -6.42
N VAL A 145 -14.57 -18.40 -7.11
CA VAL A 145 -13.36 -18.95 -6.48
C VAL A 145 -12.29 -17.87 -6.23
N GLY A 146 -12.63 -16.59 -6.39
CA GLY A 146 -11.72 -15.49 -6.15
C GLY A 146 -10.70 -15.23 -7.27
N ILE A 147 -10.95 -15.74 -8.49
CA ILE A 147 -10.13 -15.49 -9.69
C ILE A 147 -10.91 -14.55 -10.63
N PRO A 148 -10.74 -13.23 -10.53
CA PRO A 148 -11.43 -12.28 -11.38
C PRO A 148 -10.87 -12.34 -12.80
N VAL A 149 -11.78 -12.45 -13.78
CA VAL A 149 -11.47 -12.51 -15.21
C VAL A 149 -12.39 -11.56 -15.98
N ALA A 150 -11.92 -11.02 -17.09
CA ALA A 150 -12.59 -10.07 -17.95
C ALA A 150 -12.89 -8.69 -17.31
N PHE A 151 -13.25 -8.64 -16.05
CA PHE A 151 -13.49 -7.44 -15.24
C PHE A 151 -13.24 -7.76 -13.75
N ASN A 152 -13.23 -6.74 -12.92
CA ASN A 152 -13.23 -6.89 -11.45
C ASN A 152 -14.64 -6.62 -10.90
N PHE A 153 -15.03 -7.36 -9.87
CA PHE A 153 -16.26 -7.12 -9.11
C PHE A 153 -15.98 -7.30 -7.62
N ALA A 154 -16.22 -6.27 -6.84
CA ALA A 154 -15.98 -6.27 -5.40
C ALA A 154 -16.96 -5.34 -4.67
N PRO A 155 -17.25 -5.57 -3.39
CA PRO A 155 -17.94 -4.59 -2.56
C PRO A 155 -17.03 -3.40 -2.29
N ASP A 156 -17.58 -2.22 -2.35
CA ASP A 156 -16.96 -1.00 -1.83
C ASP A 156 -18.05 -0.06 -1.31
N ILE A 157 -17.64 1.05 -0.71
CA ILE A 157 -18.51 2.02 -0.08
C ILE A 157 -19.39 2.71 -1.15
N ASP A 158 -20.68 2.83 -0.87
CA ASP A 158 -21.54 3.73 -1.62
C ASP A 158 -21.17 5.18 -1.30
N LEU A 159 -20.59 5.92 -2.25
CA LEU A 159 -20.15 7.30 -2.01
C LEU A 159 -21.30 8.28 -1.73
N LYS A 160 -22.56 7.85 -1.92
CA LYS A 160 -23.75 8.64 -1.52
C LYS A 160 -24.32 8.23 -0.16
N ALA A 161 -23.87 7.09 0.37
CA ALA A 161 -24.28 6.55 1.67
C ALA A 161 -23.08 5.80 2.28
N LEU A 162 -22.13 6.53 2.86
CA LEU A 162 -20.83 5.98 3.32
C LEU A 162 -20.97 4.91 4.41
N ASP A 163 -22.12 4.75 5.00
CA ASP A 163 -22.48 3.68 5.93
C ASP A 163 -22.90 2.37 5.24
N ARG A 164 -22.90 2.30 3.90
CA ARG A 164 -23.35 1.16 3.10
C ARG A 164 -22.30 0.72 2.09
N HIS A 165 -22.30 -0.58 1.76
CA HIS A 165 -21.55 -1.15 0.64
C HIS A 165 -22.47 -1.46 -0.54
N ILE A 166 -21.99 -1.19 -1.75
CA ILE A 166 -22.59 -1.67 -3.01
C ILE A 166 -21.57 -2.47 -3.82
N GLY A 167 -22.01 -3.21 -4.82
CA GLY A 167 -21.13 -3.93 -5.73
C GLY A 167 -20.55 -3.00 -6.80
N TYR A 168 -19.25 -3.03 -7.00
CA TYR A 168 -18.55 -2.26 -8.03
C TYR A 168 -18.08 -3.15 -9.16
N PHE A 169 -18.57 -2.88 -10.36
CA PHE A 169 -18.01 -3.38 -11.60
C PHE A 169 -16.92 -2.43 -12.08
N MET A 170 -15.70 -2.92 -12.20
CA MET A 170 -14.52 -2.15 -12.57
C MET A 170 -13.74 -2.86 -13.67
N GLN A 171 -12.88 -2.11 -14.37
CA GLN A 171 -11.95 -2.70 -15.32
C GLN A 171 -11.08 -3.78 -14.66
N GLY A 172 -10.70 -4.80 -15.46
CA GLY A 172 -9.88 -5.90 -15.02
C GLY A 172 -9.60 -6.90 -16.15
N GLY A 173 -9.13 -8.08 -15.77
CA GLY A 173 -8.93 -9.17 -16.73
C GLY A 173 -7.65 -9.10 -17.56
N MET A 174 -6.83 -8.07 -17.40
CA MET A 174 -5.50 -7.94 -18.03
C MET A 174 -4.42 -8.57 -17.14
N GLY A 175 -3.39 -9.11 -17.73
CA GLY A 175 -2.26 -9.70 -17.00
C GLY A 175 -1.16 -8.70 -16.67
N LEU A 176 -1.07 -7.57 -17.38
CA LEU A 176 -0.18 -6.46 -17.05
C LEU A 176 -0.93 -5.39 -16.26
N PRO A 177 -0.25 -4.70 -15.32
CA PRO A 177 -0.90 -3.77 -14.40
C PRO A 177 -1.38 -2.48 -15.06
N ASP A 178 -0.67 -1.99 -16.09
CA ASP A 178 -1.02 -0.76 -16.79
C ASP A 178 -1.58 -1.07 -18.19
N PRO A 179 -2.81 -0.65 -18.50
CA PRO A 179 -3.40 -0.79 -19.82
C PRO A 179 -2.55 -0.17 -20.94
N ALA A 180 -1.75 0.85 -20.63
CA ALA A 180 -0.89 1.51 -21.61
C ALA A 180 0.15 0.57 -22.26
N PHE A 181 0.59 -0.49 -21.56
CA PHE A 181 1.50 -1.47 -22.11
C PHE A 181 0.94 -2.21 -23.34
N TYR A 182 -0.38 -2.33 -23.45
CA TYR A 182 -1.01 -3.01 -24.60
C TYR A 182 -1.16 -2.14 -25.84
N THR A 183 -0.99 -0.82 -25.72
CA THR A 183 -1.25 0.16 -26.79
C THR A 183 -0.03 0.95 -27.22
N ARG A 184 1.02 0.99 -26.40
CA ARG A 184 2.29 1.66 -26.71
C ARG A 184 3.12 0.85 -27.68
N THR A 185 3.89 1.56 -28.53
CA THR A 185 4.70 0.97 -29.61
C THR A 185 6.19 1.30 -29.53
N ASP A 186 6.64 1.91 -28.41
CA ASP A 186 8.06 2.14 -28.16
C ASP A 186 8.82 0.81 -27.97
N ALA A 187 10.13 0.84 -28.24
CA ALA A 187 10.96 -0.35 -28.26
C ALA A 187 10.94 -1.15 -26.94
N ASP A 188 10.92 -0.46 -25.81
CA ASP A 188 10.93 -1.08 -24.48
C ASP A 188 9.59 -1.79 -24.20
N THR A 189 8.48 -1.15 -24.57
CA THR A 189 7.15 -1.76 -24.44
C THR A 189 7.01 -2.98 -25.36
N VAL A 190 7.51 -2.92 -26.60
CA VAL A 190 7.51 -4.06 -27.52
C VAL A 190 8.34 -5.22 -26.96
N ALA A 191 9.52 -4.94 -26.39
CA ALA A 191 10.36 -5.95 -25.75
C ALA A 191 9.68 -6.56 -24.51
N LEU A 192 9.02 -5.76 -23.69
CA LEU A 192 8.23 -6.22 -22.54
C LEU A 192 7.09 -7.13 -23.00
N MET A 193 6.32 -6.74 -24.01
CA MET A 193 5.22 -7.54 -24.56
C MET A 193 5.71 -8.87 -25.13
N GLY A 194 6.91 -8.92 -25.73
CA GLY A 194 7.55 -10.17 -26.17
C GLY A 194 7.82 -11.12 -25.00
N ARG A 195 8.40 -10.62 -23.92
CA ARG A 195 8.62 -11.39 -22.67
C ARG A 195 7.31 -11.82 -22.02
N TYR A 196 6.32 -10.94 -21.99
CA TYR A 196 4.99 -11.25 -21.48
C TYR A 196 4.32 -12.37 -22.28
N ARG A 197 4.35 -12.33 -23.61
CA ARG A 197 3.83 -13.41 -24.46
C ARG A 197 4.51 -14.74 -24.18
N ASN A 198 5.82 -14.76 -23.94
CA ASN A 198 6.54 -15.98 -23.58
C ASN A 198 6.06 -16.54 -22.24
N TYR A 199 5.81 -15.70 -21.24
CA TYR A 199 5.22 -16.11 -19.98
C TYR A 199 3.81 -16.69 -20.17
N VAL A 200 2.95 -16.05 -20.97
CA VAL A 200 1.63 -16.58 -21.33
C VAL A 200 1.74 -17.97 -21.96
N LYS A 201 2.69 -18.18 -22.89
CA LYS A 201 2.93 -19.50 -23.50
C LYS A 201 3.32 -20.56 -22.47
N GLN A 202 4.21 -20.24 -21.54
CA GLN A 202 4.63 -21.17 -20.48
C GLN A 202 3.43 -21.60 -19.62
N ILE A 203 2.61 -20.66 -19.17
CA ILE A 203 1.41 -20.97 -18.37
C ILE A 203 0.37 -21.75 -19.19
N LEU A 204 0.16 -21.42 -20.47
CA LEU A 204 -0.74 -22.17 -21.35
C LEU A 204 -0.28 -23.61 -21.53
N ALA A 205 1.03 -23.85 -21.72
CA ALA A 205 1.60 -25.19 -21.79
C ALA A 205 1.33 -25.99 -20.50
N LEU A 206 1.56 -25.37 -19.34
CA LEU A 206 1.31 -25.98 -18.02
C LEU A 206 -0.19 -26.25 -17.76
N THR A 207 -1.09 -25.49 -18.37
CA THR A 207 -2.55 -25.69 -18.27
C THR A 207 -3.14 -26.57 -19.38
N GLY A 208 -2.29 -27.21 -20.19
CA GLY A 208 -2.67 -28.28 -21.11
C GLY A 208 -2.84 -27.88 -22.59
N THR A 209 -2.35 -26.70 -23.00
CA THR A 209 -2.29 -26.34 -24.42
C THR A 209 -1.23 -27.18 -25.14
N LYS A 210 -1.58 -27.75 -26.28
CA LYS A 210 -0.65 -28.55 -27.10
C LYS A 210 0.46 -27.67 -27.67
N PRO A 211 1.69 -28.20 -27.85
CA PRO A 211 2.81 -27.42 -28.41
C PRO A 211 2.50 -26.73 -29.73
N ALA A 212 1.75 -27.39 -30.62
CA ALA A 212 1.36 -26.85 -31.92
C ALA A 212 0.41 -25.64 -31.84
N ASP A 213 -0.36 -25.50 -30.75
CA ASP A 213 -1.37 -24.47 -30.60
C ASP A 213 -0.90 -23.27 -29.73
N LEU A 214 0.27 -23.39 -29.08
CA LEU A 214 0.78 -22.40 -28.13
C LEU A 214 0.94 -21.00 -28.73
N ASP A 215 1.44 -20.90 -29.96
CA ASP A 215 1.61 -19.62 -30.64
C ASP A 215 0.27 -18.93 -30.92
N ALA A 216 -0.69 -19.68 -31.45
CA ALA A 216 -2.00 -19.18 -31.80
C ALA A 216 -2.79 -18.78 -30.53
N GLU A 217 -2.78 -19.62 -29.48
CA GLU A 217 -3.50 -19.35 -28.24
C GLU A 217 -2.88 -18.17 -27.46
N SER A 218 -1.53 -18.09 -27.37
CA SER A 218 -0.90 -16.94 -26.73
C SER A 218 -1.20 -15.63 -27.45
N GLN A 219 -1.22 -15.65 -28.79
CA GLN A 219 -1.61 -14.48 -29.58
C GLN A 219 -3.08 -14.09 -29.33
N ALA A 220 -3.96 -15.08 -29.21
CA ALA A 220 -5.38 -14.85 -28.91
C ALA A 220 -5.57 -14.21 -27.51
N VAL A 221 -4.80 -14.66 -26.52
CA VAL A 221 -4.79 -14.04 -25.17
C VAL A 221 -4.38 -12.57 -25.25
N ILE A 222 -3.22 -12.29 -25.87
CA ILE A 222 -2.72 -10.92 -26.00
C ILE A 222 -3.71 -10.03 -26.77
N ALA A 223 -4.32 -10.54 -27.84
CA ALA A 223 -5.31 -9.80 -28.61
C ALA A 223 -6.57 -9.46 -27.79
N LEU A 224 -7.06 -10.41 -26.98
CA LEU A 224 -8.21 -10.19 -26.10
C LEU A 224 -7.88 -9.15 -25.01
N GLU A 225 -6.74 -9.27 -24.33
CA GLU A 225 -6.31 -8.31 -23.32
C GLU A 225 -6.05 -6.92 -23.93
N THR A 226 -5.47 -6.84 -25.12
CA THR A 226 -5.30 -5.57 -25.85
C THR A 226 -6.66 -4.91 -26.14
N GLU A 227 -7.65 -5.71 -26.46
CA GLU A 227 -8.99 -5.19 -26.67
C GLU A 227 -9.59 -4.65 -25.38
N LEU A 228 -9.44 -5.36 -24.25
CA LEU A 228 -9.85 -4.83 -22.94
C LEU A 228 -9.13 -3.51 -22.59
N ALA A 229 -7.83 -3.43 -22.88
CA ALA A 229 -7.00 -2.25 -22.58
C ALA A 229 -7.43 -0.97 -23.33
N ARG A 230 -8.02 -1.10 -24.54
CA ARG A 230 -8.34 0.06 -25.38
C ARG A 230 -9.31 1.06 -24.76
N ASN A 231 -10.25 0.58 -23.95
CA ASN A 231 -11.24 1.40 -23.27
C ASN A 231 -11.05 1.41 -21.75
N ALA A 232 -9.92 0.91 -21.27
CA ALA A 232 -9.59 0.94 -19.86
C ALA A 232 -9.07 2.33 -19.47
N GLN A 233 -9.38 2.76 -18.25
CA GLN A 233 -8.84 3.99 -17.67
C GLN A 233 -7.33 3.81 -17.38
N SER A 234 -6.59 4.93 -17.39
CA SER A 234 -5.21 4.96 -16.93
C SER A 234 -5.10 4.60 -15.45
N LEU A 235 -3.90 4.21 -14.99
CA LEU A 235 -3.64 3.97 -13.57
C LEU A 235 -4.00 5.18 -12.68
N ALA A 236 -3.70 6.39 -13.13
CA ALA A 236 -4.10 7.60 -12.41
C ALA A 236 -5.63 7.75 -12.32
N GLY A 237 -6.34 7.38 -13.39
CA GLY A 237 -7.81 7.38 -13.41
C GLY A 237 -8.42 6.42 -12.40
N ILE A 238 -7.95 5.16 -12.36
CA ILE A 238 -8.48 4.14 -11.44
C ILE A 238 -8.19 4.46 -9.97
N ASN A 239 -7.08 5.12 -9.69
CA ASN A 239 -6.70 5.49 -8.33
C ASN A 239 -7.55 6.62 -7.74
N ASN A 240 -8.36 7.29 -8.56
CA ASN A 240 -9.35 8.24 -8.08
C ASN A 240 -10.68 7.51 -7.80
N PRO A 241 -11.10 7.34 -6.54
CA PRO A 241 -12.31 6.59 -6.19
C PRO A 241 -13.59 7.18 -6.80
N PHE A 242 -13.60 8.49 -7.08
CA PHE A 242 -14.74 9.14 -7.72
C PHE A 242 -14.93 8.70 -9.17
N ASN A 243 -13.85 8.34 -9.88
CA ASN A 243 -13.95 7.82 -11.24
C ASN A 243 -14.56 6.41 -11.28
N ASN A 244 -14.50 5.69 -10.17
CA ASN A 244 -15.04 4.34 -10.05
C ASN A 244 -16.50 4.33 -9.56
N TYR A 245 -17.06 5.48 -9.22
CA TYR A 245 -18.41 5.59 -8.72
C TYR A 245 -19.39 6.08 -9.80
N ALA A 246 -20.14 5.15 -10.38
CA ALA A 246 -21.20 5.41 -11.35
C ALA A 246 -22.40 4.49 -11.06
N PRO A 247 -23.29 4.89 -10.13
CA PRO A 247 -24.40 4.05 -9.69
C PRO A 247 -25.40 3.81 -10.82
N ILE A 248 -25.79 2.54 -10.98
CA ILE A 248 -26.76 2.06 -11.95
C ILE A 248 -27.67 1.01 -11.31
N SER A 249 -28.95 1.00 -11.67
CA SER A 249 -29.85 -0.05 -11.21
C SER A 249 -29.54 -1.39 -11.89
N THR A 250 -29.71 -2.49 -11.15
CA THR A 250 -29.48 -3.84 -11.71
C THR A 250 -30.41 -4.16 -12.87
N LYS A 251 -31.62 -3.59 -12.89
CA LYS A 251 -32.55 -3.69 -14.02
C LYS A 251 -32.01 -3.02 -15.30
N GLU A 252 -31.44 -1.84 -15.16
CA GLU A 252 -30.81 -1.11 -16.28
C GLU A 252 -29.53 -1.83 -16.75
N LEU A 253 -28.72 -2.31 -15.82
CA LEU A 253 -27.54 -3.12 -16.10
C LEU A 253 -27.85 -4.30 -17.00
N THR A 254 -28.87 -5.10 -16.65
CA THR A 254 -29.33 -6.27 -17.42
C THR A 254 -29.77 -5.91 -18.83
N SER A 255 -30.47 -4.79 -18.97
CA SER A 255 -30.98 -4.36 -20.28
C SER A 255 -29.87 -3.88 -21.22
N ARG A 256 -28.82 -3.26 -20.67
CA ARG A 256 -27.70 -2.70 -21.44
C ARG A 256 -26.66 -3.75 -21.86
N TYR A 257 -26.40 -4.78 -21.03
CA TYR A 257 -25.29 -5.74 -21.19
C TYR A 257 -25.83 -7.18 -21.24
N ARG A 258 -26.61 -7.49 -22.27
CA ARG A 258 -27.37 -8.74 -22.40
C ARG A 258 -26.49 -9.97 -22.63
N ASN A 259 -25.40 -9.82 -23.38
CA ASN A 259 -24.51 -10.95 -23.70
C ASN A 259 -23.63 -11.33 -22.50
N LEU A 260 -23.27 -10.36 -21.66
CA LEU A 260 -22.51 -10.59 -20.41
C LEU A 260 -23.35 -11.25 -19.32
N GLN A 261 -24.69 -11.23 -19.40
CA GLN A 261 -25.61 -11.82 -18.43
C GLN A 261 -25.28 -11.38 -16.99
N LEU A 262 -25.09 -10.07 -16.77
CA LEU A 262 -24.63 -9.53 -15.50
C LEU A 262 -25.62 -9.76 -14.35
N ASP A 263 -26.92 -9.94 -14.63
CA ASP A 263 -27.92 -10.39 -13.66
C ASP A 263 -27.66 -11.83 -13.17
N ALA A 264 -27.37 -12.75 -14.10
CA ALA A 264 -26.99 -14.12 -13.76
C ALA A 264 -25.65 -14.16 -13.00
N PHE A 265 -24.70 -13.26 -13.38
CA PHE A 265 -23.45 -13.09 -12.65
C PHE A 265 -23.73 -12.67 -11.19
N LEU A 266 -24.50 -11.59 -10.95
CA LEU A 266 -24.83 -11.12 -9.60
C LEU A 266 -25.50 -12.21 -8.75
N LYS A 267 -26.47 -12.93 -9.33
CA LYS A 267 -27.13 -14.07 -8.67
C LYS A 267 -26.13 -15.17 -8.31
N ALA A 268 -25.21 -15.48 -9.23
CA ALA A 268 -24.16 -16.49 -8.98
C ALA A 268 -23.22 -16.06 -7.84
N GLN A 269 -22.94 -14.75 -7.69
CA GLN A 269 -22.18 -14.21 -6.57
C GLN A 269 -22.99 -14.11 -5.25
N GLY A 270 -24.31 -14.40 -5.28
CA GLY A 270 -25.19 -14.25 -4.11
C GLY A 270 -25.56 -12.80 -3.80
N VAL A 271 -25.49 -11.91 -4.78
CA VAL A 271 -25.80 -10.50 -4.65
C VAL A 271 -27.24 -10.24 -5.07
N ASN A 272 -28.04 -9.64 -4.17
CA ASN A 272 -29.45 -9.32 -4.38
C ASN A 272 -29.75 -7.81 -4.18
N ASP A 273 -28.77 -6.96 -4.40
CA ASP A 273 -28.95 -5.50 -4.31
C ASP A 273 -29.49 -4.93 -5.62
N ASP A 274 -30.34 -3.91 -5.52
CA ASP A 274 -30.93 -3.23 -6.68
C ASP A 274 -29.98 -2.19 -7.28
N LEU A 275 -28.89 -1.86 -6.59
CA LEU A 275 -27.92 -0.83 -6.97
C LEU A 275 -26.51 -1.42 -7.03
N VAL A 276 -25.79 -1.07 -8.09
CA VAL A 276 -24.36 -1.33 -8.25
C VAL A 276 -23.68 -0.12 -8.85
N SER A 277 -22.35 -0.03 -8.76
CA SER A 277 -21.55 0.93 -9.52
C SER A 277 -20.95 0.26 -10.75
N LEU A 278 -21.02 0.92 -11.91
CA LEU A 278 -20.35 0.48 -13.14
C LEU A 278 -19.63 1.68 -13.75
N SER A 279 -18.36 1.82 -13.47
CA SER A 279 -17.55 3.02 -13.76
C SER A 279 -17.25 3.24 -15.23
N ASP A 280 -17.18 2.16 -16.03
CA ASP A 280 -16.74 2.21 -17.43
C ASP A 280 -17.78 1.68 -18.41
N PRO A 281 -18.86 2.44 -18.71
CA PRO A 281 -19.91 1.97 -19.62
C PRO A 281 -19.37 1.59 -21.01
N ALA A 282 -18.35 2.29 -21.51
CA ALA A 282 -17.75 2.01 -22.82
C ALA A 282 -17.00 0.67 -22.83
N LEU A 283 -16.20 0.39 -21.79
CA LEU A 283 -15.52 -0.89 -21.61
C LEU A 283 -16.51 -2.05 -21.52
N PHE A 284 -17.56 -1.91 -20.70
CA PHE A 284 -18.56 -2.97 -20.53
C PHE A 284 -19.41 -3.18 -21.78
N LYS A 285 -19.70 -2.13 -22.56
CA LYS A 285 -20.35 -2.26 -23.88
C LYS A 285 -19.45 -3.01 -24.87
N GLN A 286 -18.15 -2.72 -24.87
CA GLN A 286 -17.19 -3.45 -25.69
C GLN A 286 -17.12 -4.91 -25.27
N LEU A 287 -16.98 -5.19 -23.96
CA LEU A 287 -16.91 -6.53 -23.40
C LEU A 287 -18.19 -7.34 -23.71
N ASP A 288 -19.36 -6.73 -23.62
CA ASP A 288 -20.62 -7.34 -24.03
C ASP A 288 -20.60 -7.80 -25.48
N GLY A 289 -20.07 -6.98 -26.40
CA GLY A 289 -19.86 -7.33 -27.79
C GLY A 289 -18.78 -8.41 -28.02
N MET A 290 -17.72 -8.41 -27.19
CA MET A 290 -16.64 -9.41 -27.26
C MET A 290 -17.16 -10.83 -26.99
N VAL A 291 -18.12 -11.00 -26.07
CA VAL A 291 -18.71 -12.30 -25.75
C VAL A 291 -19.23 -13.02 -26.99
N THR A 292 -19.86 -12.31 -27.91
CA THR A 292 -20.45 -12.89 -29.13
C THR A 292 -19.48 -12.90 -30.31
N ARG A 293 -18.57 -11.94 -30.41
CA ARG A 293 -17.66 -11.78 -31.54
C ARG A 293 -16.41 -12.63 -31.44
N ILE A 294 -15.86 -12.82 -30.23
CA ILE A 294 -14.67 -13.63 -30.00
C ILE A 294 -15.07 -15.12 -29.96
N LYS A 295 -14.31 -15.95 -30.69
CA LYS A 295 -14.58 -17.39 -30.75
C LYS A 295 -14.43 -18.07 -29.38
N PRO A 296 -15.24 -19.08 -29.07
CA PRO A 296 -15.14 -19.83 -27.81
C PRO A 296 -13.74 -20.34 -27.49
N GLU A 297 -12.97 -20.80 -28.50
CA GLU A 297 -11.62 -21.31 -28.31
C GLU A 297 -10.64 -20.21 -27.82
N GLN A 298 -10.81 -18.97 -28.26
CA GLN A 298 -10.00 -17.84 -27.79
C GLN A 298 -10.35 -17.48 -26.34
N TRP A 299 -11.63 -17.54 -25.97
CA TRP A 299 -12.07 -17.39 -24.59
C TRP A 299 -11.51 -18.49 -23.70
N LYS A 300 -11.49 -19.75 -24.15
CA LYS A 300 -10.88 -20.86 -23.40
C LYS A 300 -9.40 -20.61 -23.13
N ALA A 301 -8.64 -20.20 -24.16
CA ALA A 301 -7.23 -19.88 -23.99
C ALA A 301 -7.01 -18.77 -22.96
N TYR A 302 -7.77 -17.68 -23.07
CA TYR A 302 -7.70 -16.57 -22.12
C TYR A 302 -8.07 -17.00 -20.69
N LEU A 303 -9.15 -17.74 -20.47
CA LEU A 303 -9.57 -18.18 -19.16
C LEU A 303 -8.58 -19.18 -18.53
N ARG A 304 -8.00 -20.11 -19.33
CA ARG A 304 -6.94 -21.01 -18.87
C ARG A 304 -5.70 -20.24 -18.44
N TRP A 305 -5.29 -19.27 -19.27
CA TRP A 305 -4.20 -18.35 -18.92
C TRP A 305 -4.46 -17.66 -17.58
N ARG A 306 -5.63 -17.06 -17.40
CA ARG A 306 -5.96 -16.32 -16.15
C ARG A 306 -5.97 -17.22 -14.91
N VAL A 307 -6.49 -18.46 -15.02
CA VAL A 307 -6.46 -19.43 -13.93
C VAL A 307 -5.04 -19.85 -13.61
N GLY A 308 -4.25 -20.17 -14.64
CA GLY A 308 -2.85 -20.58 -14.46
C GLY A 308 -2.00 -19.47 -13.85
N ASP A 309 -2.12 -18.24 -14.33
CA ASP A 309 -1.42 -17.05 -13.82
C ASP A 309 -1.77 -16.75 -12.36
N ALA A 310 -3.06 -16.74 -12.02
CA ALA A 310 -3.52 -16.46 -10.66
C ALA A 310 -3.07 -17.50 -9.64
N MET A 311 -2.93 -18.74 -10.07
CA MET A 311 -2.58 -19.86 -9.19
C MET A 311 -1.09 -20.24 -9.27
N ALA A 312 -0.32 -19.70 -10.22
CA ALA A 312 1.09 -20.04 -10.42
C ALA A 312 1.95 -20.01 -9.15
N PRO A 313 1.81 -19.02 -8.23
CA PRO A 313 2.61 -18.98 -7.00
C PRO A 313 2.37 -20.16 -6.04
N TYR A 314 1.25 -20.86 -6.20
CA TYR A 314 0.76 -21.87 -5.26
C TYR A 314 0.83 -23.31 -5.79
N LEU A 315 1.29 -23.49 -7.02
CA LEU A 315 1.38 -24.76 -7.73
C LEU A 315 2.82 -25.28 -7.79
N SER A 316 3.08 -26.29 -8.65
CA SER A 316 4.40 -26.90 -8.82
C SER A 316 5.49 -25.90 -9.20
N LYS A 317 6.74 -26.33 -9.07
CA LYS A 317 7.93 -25.49 -9.33
C LYS A 317 7.91 -24.87 -10.73
N ALA A 318 7.44 -25.61 -11.74
CA ALA A 318 7.37 -25.11 -13.11
C ALA A 318 6.47 -23.85 -13.23
N TYR A 319 5.35 -23.81 -12.53
CA TYR A 319 4.48 -22.63 -12.46
C TYR A 319 5.14 -21.46 -11.72
N ARG A 320 5.75 -21.75 -10.55
CA ARG A 320 6.42 -20.72 -9.73
C ARG A 320 7.62 -20.12 -10.44
N ASP A 321 8.42 -20.94 -11.13
CA ASP A 321 9.55 -20.46 -11.90
C ASP A 321 9.09 -19.56 -13.07
N ALA A 322 8.05 -19.94 -13.79
CA ALA A 322 7.50 -19.13 -14.87
C ALA A 322 6.97 -17.78 -14.35
N GLU A 323 6.27 -17.77 -13.22
CA GLU A 323 5.80 -16.54 -12.57
C GLU A 323 6.98 -15.67 -12.14
N PHE A 324 7.98 -16.23 -11.47
CA PHE A 324 9.12 -15.47 -10.97
C PHE A 324 9.96 -14.89 -12.11
N GLU A 325 10.24 -15.65 -13.18
CA GLU A 325 11.02 -15.16 -14.32
C GLU A 325 10.37 -13.95 -15.00
N PHE A 326 9.04 -13.88 -15.02
CA PHE A 326 8.37 -12.71 -15.59
C PHE A 326 7.98 -11.67 -14.51
N ARG A 327 7.17 -12.05 -13.52
CA ARG A 327 6.65 -11.10 -12.55
C ARG A 327 7.70 -10.67 -11.53
N GLY A 328 8.57 -11.59 -11.09
CA GLY A 328 9.69 -11.29 -10.18
C GLY A 328 10.77 -10.49 -10.91
N ARG A 329 11.41 -11.10 -11.91
CA ARG A 329 12.58 -10.50 -12.57
C ARG A 329 12.25 -9.32 -13.47
N VAL A 330 11.24 -9.46 -14.34
CA VAL A 330 10.96 -8.44 -15.36
C VAL A 330 10.13 -7.30 -14.79
N ILE A 331 9.10 -7.60 -13.99
CA ILE A 331 8.19 -6.57 -13.48
C ILE A 331 8.70 -5.95 -12.17
N ARG A 332 9.16 -6.77 -11.20
CA ARG A 332 9.60 -6.27 -9.89
C ARG A 332 11.11 -6.02 -9.79
N GLY A 333 11.90 -6.44 -10.79
CA GLY A 333 13.36 -6.28 -10.80
C GLY A 333 14.10 -7.16 -9.79
N GLU A 334 13.46 -8.22 -9.30
CA GLU A 334 14.03 -9.16 -8.34
C GLU A 334 15.12 -10.01 -8.99
N THR A 335 16.26 -10.15 -8.33
CA THR A 335 17.39 -10.95 -8.86
C THR A 335 17.35 -12.40 -8.37
N ILE A 336 16.76 -12.65 -7.21
CA ILE A 336 16.69 -13.94 -6.53
C ILE A 336 15.25 -14.16 -6.07
N ALA A 337 14.72 -15.36 -6.31
CA ALA A 337 13.40 -15.73 -5.82
C ALA A 337 13.38 -15.75 -4.28
N PRO A 338 12.29 -15.27 -3.64
CA PRO A 338 12.12 -15.39 -2.19
C PRO A 338 12.26 -16.85 -1.73
N ALA A 339 12.76 -17.05 -0.52
CA ALA A 339 12.84 -18.39 0.08
C ALA A 339 11.45 -19.02 0.18
N ARG A 340 11.37 -20.37 0.16
CA ARG A 340 10.07 -21.06 0.16
C ARG A 340 9.17 -20.65 1.32
N TRP A 341 9.72 -20.51 2.52
CA TRP A 341 8.96 -20.08 3.67
C TRP A 341 8.35 -18.67 3.51
N GLU A 342 9.04 -17.76 2.82
CA GLU A 342 8.54 -16.39 2.54
C GLU A 342 7.36 -16.44 1.57
N GLN A 343 7.49 -17.22 0.49
CA GLN A 343 6.41 -17.43 -0.47
C GLN A 343 5.15 -17.99 0.21
N VAL A 344 5.33 -18.97 1.10
CA VAL A 344 4.22 -19.60 1.83
C VAL A 344 3.62 -18.64 2.86
N LEU A 345 4.46 -17.86 3.55
CA LEU A 345 3.98 -16.83 4.49
C LEU A 345 3.12 -15.79 3.77
N ASP A 346 3.58 -15.30 2.63
CA ASP A 346 2.84 -14.30 1.85
C ASP A 346 1.51 -14.88 1.35
N ALA A 347 1.51 -16.13 0.90
CA ALA A 347 0.30 -16.84 0.50
C ALA A 347 -0.71 -16.97 1.66
N ILE A 348 -0.26 -17.35 2.84
CA ILE A 348 -1.10 -17.47 4.03
C ILE A 348 -1.62 -16.10 4.48
N ASN A 349 -0.81 -15.06 4.41
CA ASN A 349 -1.25 -13.69 4.69
C ASN A 349 -2.35 -13.22 3.72
N VAL A 350 -2.27 -13.61 2.46
CA VAL A 350 -3.33 -13.34 1.47
C VAL A 350 -4.59 -14.17 1.78
N ALA A 351 -4.44 -15.44 2.14
CA ALA A 351 -5.54 -16.38 2.29
C ALA A 351 -6.24 -16.28 3.65
N ALA A 352 -5.46 -16.25 4.74
CA ALA A 352 -5.93 -16.33 6.13
C ALA A 352 -5.28 -15.29 7.06
N GLY A 353 -4.81 -14.18 6.48
CA GLY A 353 -4.10 -13.11 7.20
C GLY A 353 -4.76 -12.60 8.48
N PRO A 354 -6.08 -12.38 8.52
CA PRO A 354 -6.79 -12.01 9.76
C PRO A 354 -6.58 -12.99 10.92
N MET A 355 -6.56 -14.30 10.65
CA MET A 355 -6.32 -15.29 11.70
C MET A 355 -4.87 -15.24 12.19
N VAL A 356 -3.91 -15.15 11.28
CA VAL A 356 -2.49 -14.93 11.64
C VAL A 356 -2.36 -13.68 12.49
N GLY A 357 -3.07 -12.60 12.14
CA GLY A 357 -3.05 -11.34 12.88
C GLY A 357 -3.54 -11.44 14.31
N ARG A 358 -4.62 -12.20 14.55
CA ARG A 358 -5.14 -12.44 15.91
C ARG A 358 -4.12 -13.20 16.77
N GLU A 359 -3.56 -14.29 16.24
CA GLU A 359 -2.53 -15.08 16.93
C GLU A 359 -1.25 -14.28 17.17
N TYR A 360 -0.85 -13.50 16.17
CA TYR A 360 0.30 -12.60 16.27
C TYR A 360 0.11 -11.55 17.38
N ALA A 361 -1.01 -10.86 17.39
CA ALA A 361 -1.30 -9.85 18.39
C ALA A 361 -1.41 -10.44 19.80
N ALA A 362 -2.02 -11.62 19.96
CA ALA A 362 -2.11 -12.32 21.24
C ALA A 362 -0.71 -12.64 21.81
N ARG A 363 0.28 -12.91 20.95
CA ARG A 363 1.65 -13.25 21.34
C ARG A 363 2.56 -12.04 21.53
N HIS A 364 2.42 -10.98 20.71
CA HIS A 364 3.39 -9.90 20.59
C HIS A 364 2.91 -8.52 21.06
N LEU A 365 1.64 -8.36 21.43
CA LEU A 365 1.08 -7.11 21.93
C LEU A 365 0.57 -7.28 23.37
N SER A 366 1.32 -6.76 24.33
CA SER A 366 0.87 -6.78 25.72
C SER A 366 -0.31 -5.81 25.96
N ALA A 367 -1.10 -6.07 27.01
CA ALA A 367 -2.16 -5.16 27.41
C ALA A 367 -1.61 -3.78 27.81
N GLU A 368 -0.41 -3.74 28.38
CA GLU A 368 0.28 -2.49 28.77
C GLU A 368 0.72 -1.68 27.55
N ASP A 369 1.35 -2.32 26.53
CA ASP A 369 1.72 -1.63 25.29
C ASP A 369 0.49 -1.03 24.61
N ARG A 370 -0.60 -1.81 24.52
CA ARG A 370 -1.87 -1.34 23.95
C ARG A 370 -2.41 -0.14 24.73
N ARG A 371 -2.41 -0.21 26.07
CA ARG A 371 -2.92 0.89 26.93
C ARG A 371 -2.09 2.15 26.76
N GLN A 372 -0.76 2.07 26.81
CA GLN A 372 0.11 3.23 26.65
C GLN A 372 0.00 3.85 25.27
N ALA A 373 -0.06 3.03 24.22
CA ALA A 373 -0.27 3.50 22.84
C ALA A 373 -1.62 4.25 22.72
N ALA A 374 -2.69 3.74 23.35
CA ALA A 374 -4.00 4.40 23.36
C ALA A 374 -3.94 5.77 24.04
N VAL A 375 -3.33 5.86 25.22
CA VAL A 375 -3.18 7.12 25.98
C VAL A 375 -2.45 8.18 25.15
N ILE A 376 -1.37 7.80 24.44
CA ILE A 376 -0.61 8.74 23.59
C ILE A 376 -1.46 9.18 22.40
N ALA A 377 -2.14 8.23 21.72
CA ALA A 377 -2.98 8.55 20.56
C ALA A 377 -4.15 9.47 20.93
N ASP A 378 -4.80 9.24 22.08
CA ASP A 378 -5.83 10.13 22.62
C ASP A 378 -5.28 11.51 22.95
N LYS A 379 -4.09 11.59 23.57
CA LYS A 379 -3.44 12.87 23.88
C LYS A 379 -3.10 13.67 22.62
N ILE A 380 -2.63 13.01 21.56
CA ILE A 380 -2.41 13.63 20.26
C ILE A 380 -3.73 14.18 19.68
N ARG A 381 -4.80 13.38 19.70
CA ARG A 381 -6.13 13.81 19.24
C ARG A 381 -6.64 15.05 20.00
N GLU A 382 -6.56 15.04 21.34
CA GLU A 382 -6.94 16.18 22.19
C GLU A 382 -6.12 17.44 21.84
N THR A 383 -4.80 17.27 21.70
CA THR A 383 -3.90 18.37 21.34
C THR A 383 -4.22 18.93 19.96
N GLN A 384 -4.61 18.06 19.01
CA GLN A 384 -5.00 18.50 17.66
C GLN A 384 -6.32 19.28 17.69
N ILE A 385 -7.30 18.87 18.49
CA ILE A 385 -8.55 19.62 18.67
C ILE A 385 -8.25 21.05 19.15
N GLU A 386 -7.38 21.21 20.15
CA GLU A 386 -6.98 22.53 20.65
C GLU A 386 -6.16 23.31 19.62
N ALA A 387 -5.29 22.64 18.86
CA ALA A 387 -4.53 23.28 17.77
C ALA A 387 -5.44 23.77 16.63
N VAL A 388 -6.46 23.00 16.24
CA VAL A 388 -7.49 23.43 15.28
C VAL A 388 -8.26 24.65 15.79
N LYS A 389 -8.66 24.66 17.05
CA LYS A 389 -9.37 25.76 17.68
C LYS A 389 -8.57 27.07 17.64
N ALA A 390 -7.26 26.99 17.94
CA ALA A 390 -6.35 28.13 17.91
C ALA A 390 -5.87 28.51 16.51
N ASN A 391 -6.05 27.65 15.49
CA ASN A 391 -5.49 27.83 14.16
C ASN A 391 -5.94 29.13 13.49
N THR A 392 -5.04 29.80 12.74
CA THR A 392 -5.29 31.13 12.15
C THR A 392 -5.66 31.10 10.68
N TRP A 393 -5.39 30.01 9.95
CA TRP A 393 -5.70 29.92 8.53
C TRP A 393 -7.07 29.27 8.23
N MET A 394 -7.64 28.53 9.18
CA MET A 394 -8.95 27.89 9.02
C MET A 394 -10.08 28.87 9.34
N SER A 395 -11.14 28.85 8.53
CA SER A 395 -12.41 29.55 8.80
C SER A 395 -13.09 28.99 10.06
N ALA A 396 -14.05 29.75 10.62
CA ALA A 396 -14.80 29.31 11.79
C ALA A 396 -15.59 28.03 11.51
N GLU A 397 -16.18 27.92 10.32
CA GLU A 397 -16.93 26.76 9.84
C GLU A 397 -16.02 25.54 9.73
N ALA A 398 -14.84 25.70 9.11
CA ALA A 398 -13.86 24.62 8.96
C ALA A 398 -13.33 24.13 10.32
N LYS A 399 -13.10 25.04 11.26
CA LYS A 399 -12.71 24.68 12.63
C LYS A 399 -13.78 23.87 13.35
N SER A 400 -15.05 24.29 13.22
CA SER A 400 -16.17 23.58 13.85
C SER A 400 -16.30 22.16 13.33
N GLU A 401 -16.22 21.97 12.00
CA GLU A 401 -16.29 20.66 11.37
C GLU A 401 -15.10 19.77 11.71
N ALA A 402 -13.87 20.32 11.67
CA ALA A 402 -12.65 19.61 12.03
C ALA A 402 -12.68 19.13 13.49
N GLN A 403 -13.11 19.99 14.44
CA GLN A 403 -13.26 19.63 15.84
C GLN A 403 -14.30 18.50 16.03
N ALA A 404 -15.46 18.61 15.37
CA ALA A 404 -16.50 17.57 15.42
C ALA A 404 -15.98 16.24 14.88
N LYS A 405 -15.24 16.27 13.76
CA LYS A 405 -14.66 15.08 13.13
C LYS A 405 -13.60 14.43 14.02
N LEU A 406 -12.69 15.21 14.61
CA LEU A 406 -11.68 14.71 15.55
C LEU A 406 -12.30 14.17 16.84
N ALA A 407 -13.36 14.81 17.36
CA ALA A 407 -14.07 14.32 18.55
C ALA A 407 -14.77 12.97 18.29
N ALA A 408 -15.30 12.76 17.07
CA ALA A 408 -15.95 11.51 16.66
C ALA A 408 -14.95 10.43 16.19
N LEU A 409 -13.66 10.76 16.07
CA LEU A 409 -12.64 9.85 15.58
C LEU A 409 -12.46 8.64 16.50
N LYS A 410 -12.47 7.43 15.90
CA LYS A 410 -12.22 6.19 16.62
C LYS A 410 -10.74 5.85 16.55
N ILE A 411 -10.19 5.32 17.63
CA ILE A 411 -8.81 4.83 17.71
C ILE A 411 -8.86 3.33 17.95
N GLU A 412 -8.38 2.56 16.97
CA GLU A 412 -8.36 1.10 17.01
C GLU A 412 -6.91 0.60 17.03
N ILE A 413 -6.56 -0.14 18.10
CA ILE A 413 -5.17 -0.55 18.37
C ILE A 413 -5.04 -2.06 18.47
N GLY A 414 -4.08 -2.59 17.73
CA GLY A 414 -3.65 -3.99 17.75
C GLY A 414 -4.37 -4.85 16.73
N THR A 415 -5.67 -5.08 16.90
CA THR A 415 -6.51 -5.89 16.01
C THR A 415 -7.90 -5.28 15.88
N PRO A 416 -8.61 -5.51 14.75
CA PRO A 416 -10.02 -5.15 14.66
C PRO A 416 -10.85 -5.94 15.67
N LEU A 417 -12.00 -5.37 16.08
CA LEU A 417 -12.94 -6.04 16.98
C LEU A 417 -13.57 -7.28 16.35
N ARG A 418 -13.80 -7.24 15.04
CA ARG A 418 -14.32 -8.34 14.24
C ARG A 418 -13.52 -8.53 12.99
N ASP A 419 -13.28 -9.76 12.61
CA ASP A 419 -12.57 -10.12 11.40
C ASP A 419 -13.03 -11.47 10.86
N LEU A 420 -12.52 -11.86 9.68
CA LEU A 420 -12.81 -13.13 9.05
C LEU A 420 -12.27 -14.31 9.88
N ASP A 421 -13.10 -15.32 10.06
CA ASP A 421 -12.75 -16.56 10.75
C ASP A 421 -12.81 -17.73 9.78
N TYR A 422 -11.64 -18.28 9.47
CA TYR A 422 -11.47 -19.41 8.55
C TYR A 422 -11.49 -20.77 9.27
N SER A 423 -11.63 -20.81 10.59
CA SER A 423 -11.47 -22.03 11.40
C SER A 423 -12.44 -23.16 11.05
N VAL A 424 -13.54 -22.85 10.37
CA VAL A 424 -14.53 -23.81 9.89
C VAL A 424 -14.28 -24.31 8.46
N GLN A 425 -13.22 -23.83 7.80
CA GLN A 425 -12.92 -24.23 6.42
C GLN A 425 -12.12 -25.54 6.41
N PRO A 426 -12.37 -26.44 5.42
CA PRO A 426 -11.71 -27.74 5.35
C PRO A 426 -10.28 -27.64 4.76
N MET A 427 -9.48 -26.71 5.25
CA MET A 427 -8.07 -26.61 4.90
C MET A 427 -7.24 -27.54 5.77
N GLY A 428 -6.19 -28.13 5.22
CA GLY A 428 -5.36 -29.10 5.93
C GLY A 428 -3.99 -29.31 5.27
N ARG A 429 -3.29 -30.36 5.68
CA ARG A 429 -1.93 -30.69 5.19
C ARG A 429 -1.87 -31.23 3.76
N GLY A 430 -3.01 -31.57 3.15
CA GLY A 430 -3.02 -32.35 1.90
C GLY A 430 -2.50 -31.56 0.70
N SER A 431 -3.14 -30.47 0.34
CA SER A 431 -2.82 -29.73 -0.91
C SER A 431 -2.79 -28.24 -0.68
N PHE A 432 -1.62 -27.65 -0.86
CA PHE A 432 -1.42 -26.21 -0.71
C PHE A 432 -2.26 -25.39 -1.70
N GLY A 433 -2.22 -25.75 -2.99
CA GLY A 433 -3.01 -25.06 -4.02
C GLY A 433 -4.53 -25.20 -3.77
N SER A 434 -5.00 -26.35 -3.29
CA SER A 434 -6.41 -26.52 -2.90
C SER A 434 -6.78 -25.68 -1.68
N ASN A 435 -5.92 -25.59 -0.68
CA ASN A 435 -6.13 -24.72 0.48
C ASN A 435 -6.27 -23.26 0.07
N MET A 436 -5.44 -22.79 -0.88
CA MET A 436 -5.55 -21.43 -1.43
C MET A 436 -6.89 -21.19 -2.11
N LEU A 437 -7.40 -22.15 -2.91
CA LEU A 437 -8.71 -22.02 -3.57
C LEU A 437 -9.87 -22.08 -2.57
N ILE A 438 -9.79 -22.92 -1.52
CA ILE A 438 -10.78 -22.96 -0.46
C ILE A 438 -10.85 -21.60 0.24
N ALA A 439 -9.70 -21.06 0.65
CA ALA A 439 -9.62 -19.79 1.34
C ALA A 439 -10.13 -18.62 0.47
N SER A 440 -9.73 -18.57 -0.81
CA SER A 440 -10.15 -17.51 -1.73
C SER A 440 -11.64 -17.58 -2.04
N THR A 441 -12.18 -18.79 -2.24
CA THR A 441 -13.63 -19.03 -2.45
C THR A 441 -14.45 -18.56 -1.26
N TRP A 442 -14.01 -18.93 -0.06
CA TRP A 442 -14.71 -18.54 1.16
C TRP A 442 -14.63 -17.01 1.38
N ARG A 443 -13.45 -16.44 1.23
CA ARG A 443 -13.26 -14.97 1.35
C ARG A 443 -14.13 -14.22 0.35
N HIS A 444 -14.13 -14.64 -0.92
CA HIS A 444 -14.99 -14.02 -1.93
C HIS A 444 -16.46 -14.03 -1.51
N ARG A 445 -16.95 -15.18 -1.02
CA ARG A 445 -18.33 -15.30 -0.52
C ARG A 445 -18.63 -14.37 0.65
N GLU A 446 -17.69 -14.26 1.61
CA GLU A 446 -17.85 -13.34 2.75
C GLU A 446 -17.81 -11.86 2.33
N GLU A 447 -17.00 -11.52 1.32
CA GLU A 447 -17.00 -10.17 0.75
C GLU A 447 -18.33 -9.86 0.04
N MET A 448 -18.84 -10.78 -0.77
CA MET A 448 -20.12 -10.55 -1.47
C MET A 448 -21.30 -10.34 -0.50
N LYS A 449 -21.27 -10.94 0.69
CA LYS A 449 -22.30 -10.73 1.72
C LYS A 449 -22.36 -9.29 2.26
N ARG A 450 -21.34 -8.48 2.02
CA ARG A 450 -21.31 -7.08 2.46
C ARG A 450 -22.16 -6.17 1.57
N ILE A 451 -22.39 -6.57 0.31
CA ILE A 451 -23.16 -5.78 -0.65
C ILE A 451 -24.62 -5.63 -0.16
N GLY A 452 -25.14 -4.42 -0.19
CA GLY A 452 -26.46 -4.06 0.31
C GLY A 452 -26.57 -3.93 1.83
N LYS A 453 -25.46 -4.05 2.56
CA LYS A 453 -25.43 -3.98 4.03
C LYS A 453 -24.72 -2.73 4.53
N GLY A 454 -25.09 -2.33 5.76
CA GLY A 454 -24.42 -1.27 6.48
C GLY A 454 -22.92 -1.54 6.69
N ASN A 455 -22.16 -0.47 6.89
CA ASN A 455 -20.70 -0.45 6.98
C ASN A 455 -20.18 -0.52 8.42
N ALA A 456 -21.05 -0.70 9.41
CA ALA A 456 -20.71 -0.61 10.84
C ALA A 456 -19.59 -1.57 11.28
N ASP A 457 -19.41 -2.68 10.58
CA ASP A 457 -18.40 -3.71 10.88
C ASP A 457 -17.29 -3.74 9.79
N ARG A 458 -16.92 -2.60 9.22
CA ARG A 458 -15.85 -2.55 8.23
C ARG A 458 -14.55 -3.07 8.82
N ARG A 459 -13.97 -4.07 8.14
CA ARG A 459 -12.70 -4.67 8.52
C ARG A 459 -11.55 -3.71 8.23
N TRP A 460 -10.42 -3.98 8.84
CA TRP A 460 -9.20 -3.26 8.47
C TRP A 460 -8.73 -3.66 7.07
N ASP A 461 -8.23 -2.68 6.32
CA ASP A 461 -7.56 -2.91 5.04
C ASP A 461 -6.08 -3.28 5.22
N VAL A 462 -5.59 -3.28 6.46
CA VAL A 462 -4.23 -3.66 6.87
C VAL A 462 -4.28 -4.83 7.82
N LEU A 463 -3.25 -5.69 7.78
CA LEU A 463 -3.18 -6.86 8.64
C LEU A 463 -2.49 -6.52 9.97
N PRO A 464 -3.00 -7.03 11.12
CA PRO A 464 -2.41 -6.76 12.44
C PRO A 464 -0.94 -7.12 12.58
N GLN A 465 -0.46 -8.14 11.85
CA GLN A 465 0.92 -8.61 11.83
C GLN A 465 1.83 -7.85 10.85
N GLN A 466 1.33 -6.87 10.14
CA GLN A 466 2.10 -5.99 9.27
C GLN A 466 2.23 -4.62 9.94
N PRO A 467 3.46 -4.04 10.07
CA PRO A 467 3.62 -2.74 10.71
C PRO A 467 2.93 -1.65 9.90
N ALA A 468 1.88 -1.06 10.46
CA ALA A 468 1.15 0.04 9.83
C ALA A 468 0.46 0.94 10.86
N LEU A 469 0.46 2.23 10.55
CA LEU A 469 -0.51 3.21 11.03
C LEU A 469 -1.28 3.69 9.81
N ALA A 470 -2.59 3.86 9.92
CA ALA A 470 -3.42 4.31 8.81
C ALA A 470 -4.65 5.07 9.31
N TYR A 471 -4.97 6.18 8.66
CA TYR A 471 -6.24 6.86 8.85
C TYR A 471 -7.25 6.38 7.80
N ASP A 472 -8.33 5.76 8.26
CA ASP A 472 -9.48 5.37 7.43
C ASP A 472 -10.48 6.52 7.36
N ILE A 473 -10.46 7.23 6.25
CA ILE A 473 -11.30 8.42 6.02
C ILE A 473 -12.79 8.10 6.00
N ALA A 474 -13.16 6.92 5.50
CA ALA A 474 -14.55 6.51 5.34
C ALA A 474 -15.20 6.14 6.67
N GLN A 475 -14.42 5.70 7.66
CA GLN A 475 -14.93 5.34 9.00
C GLN A 475 -14.46 6.31 10.07
N ASN A 476 -13.75 7.36 9.69
CA ASN A 476 -13.15 8.33 10.60
C ASN A 476 -12.45 7.64 11.78
N ARG A 477 -11.47 6.79 11.44
CA ARG A 477 -10.72 6.04 12.45
C ARG A 477 -9.23 5.99 12.18
N LEU A 478 -8.45 5.97 13.26
CA LEU A 478 -7.04 5.66 13.26
C LEU A 478 -6.85 4.17 13.53
N ILE A 479 -6.14 3.48 12.66
CA ILE A 479 -5.75 2.09 12.81
C ILE A 479 -4.27 2.02 13.17
N VAL A 480 -3.97 1.34 14.28
CA VAL A 480 -2.60 1.06 14.74
C VAL A 480 -2.45 -0.44 14.87
N THR A 481 -1.68 -1.07 13.98
CA THR A 481 -1.52 -2.53 13.97
C THR A 481 -0.67 -3.02 15.16
N ALA A 482 -0.85 -4.28 15.56
CA ALA A 482 -0.03 -4.88 16.63
C ALA A 482 1.47 -4.86 16.28
N ALA A 483 1.80 -5.10 15.02
CA ALA A 483 3.17 -5.19 14.55
C ALA A 483 3.94 -3.86 14.57
N VAL A 484 3.26 -2.71 14.47
CA VAL A 484 3.93 -1.40 14.51
C VAL A 484 4.32 -0.99 15.93
N LEU A 485 3.69 -1.58 16.94
CA LEU A 485 3.97 -1.29 18.36
C LEU A 485 5.23 -2.01 18.87
N GLN A 486 6.32 -1.87 18.11
CA GLN A 486 7.66 -2.37 18.41
C GLN A 486 8.70 -1.31 18.01
N GLY A 487 9.92 -1.44 18.56
CA GLY A 487 11.03 -0.55 18.15
C GLY A 487 11.34 -0.64 16.64
N PRO A 488 11.64 0.46 15.98
CA PRO A 488 11.93 1.80 16.52
C PRO A 488 10.70 2.68 16.78
N VAL A 489 9.47 2.23 16.45
CA VAL A 489 8.26 3.05 16.52
C VAL A 489 7.75 3.19 17.96
N PHE A 490 7.71 2.10 18.71
CA PHE A 490 7.16 2.10 20.06
C PHE A 490 7.92 1.17 21.02
N ASN A 491 8.13 1.63 22.25
CA ASN A 491 8.59 0.83 23.37
C ASN A 491 7.98 1.40 24.64
N ALA A 492 7.10 0.64 25.31
CA ALA A 492 6.45 1.08 26.55
C ALA A 492 7.42 1.46 27.67
N LYS A 493 8.65 0.93 27.66
CA LYS A 493 9.69 1.20 28.66
C LYS A 493 10.53 2.44 28.37
N SER A 494 10.41 3.03 27.18
CA SER A 494 11.11 4.27 26.83
C SER A 494 10.51 5.47 27.57
N ASP A 495 11.28 6.56 27.64
CA ASP A 495 10.81 7.84 28.17
C ASP A 495 9.66 8.42 27.34
N ALA A 496 8.91 9.33 27.93
CA ALA A 496 7.81 10.01 27.23
C ALA A 496 8.31 10.76 25.98
N ALA A 497 9.47 11.42 26.05
CA ALA A 497 10.07 12.10 24.91
C ALA A 497 10.27 11.17 23.71
N ASP A 498 10.79 9.97 23.93
CA ASP A 498 11.00 8.98 22.86
C ASP A 498 9.66 8.51 22.28
N LYS A 499 8.69 8.18 23.14
CA LYS A 499 7.36 7.71 22.70
C LYS A 499 6.58 8.76 21.90
N TYR A 500 6.62 10.02 22.31
CA TYR A 500 5.98 11.10 21.57
C TYR A 500 6.73 11.48 20.30
N GLY A 501 8.07 11.43 20.31
CA GLY A 501 8.91 11.73 19.15
C GLY A 501 8.86 10.67 18.05
N SER A 502 8.57 9.41 18.38
CA SER A 502 8.40 8.32 17.41
C SER A 502 6.92 8.04 17.16
N TYR A 503 6.29 7.21 17.97
CA TYR A 503 4.89 6.80 17.80
C TYR A 503 3.92 8.00 17.80
N GLY A 504 4.07 8.93 18.74
CA GLY A 504 3.20 10.11 18.83
C GLY A 504 3.26 10.97 17.56
N ALA A 505 4.46 11.17 16.99
CA ALA A 505 4.61 11.94 15.76
C ALA A 505 4.01 11.22 14.54
N LEU A 506 4.10 9.89 14.47
CA LEU A 506 3.43 9.10 13.41
C LEU A 506 1.90 9.12 13.57
N VAL A 507 1.38 9.02 14.79
CA VAL A 507 -0.06 9.18 15.06
C VAL A 507 -0.53 10.57 14.62
N ALA A 508 0.20 11.62 14.95
CA ALA A 508 -0.14 12.99 14.58
C ALA A 508 -0.07 13.22 13.06
N HIS A 509 0.90 12.59 12.37
CA HIS A 509 0.97 12.54 10.91
C HIS A 509 -0.33 11.95 10.32
N GLU A 510 -0.74 10.77 10.78
CA GLU A 510 -1.96 10.12 10.29
C GLU A 510 -3.23 10.91 10.65
N LEU A 511 -3.32 11.50 11.83
CA LEU A 511 -4.47 12.31 12.22
C LEU A 511 -4.58 13.62 11.42
N THR A 512 -3.50 14.09 10.82
CA THR A 512 -3.55 15.21 9.86
C THR A 512 -4.41 14.85 8.64
N ARG A 513 -4.47 13.56 8.25
CA ARG A 513 -5.32 13.06 7.16
C ARG A 513 -6.82 13.27 7.40
N ALA A 514 -7.24 13.38 8.64
CA ALA A 514 -8.64 13.66 8.96
C ALA A 514 -9.10 15.04 8.46
N ILE A 515 -8.16 15.98 8.36
CA ILE A 515 -8.45 17.39 8.11
C ILE A 515 -7.66 18.02 6.95
N ASP A 516 -6.84 17.25 6.24
CA ASP A 516 -6.12 17.71 5.03
C ASP A 516 -7.07 17.90 3.83
N ALA A 517 -6.50 18.15 2.66
CA ALA A 517 -7.27 18.37 1.43
C ALA A 517 -8.21 17.20 1.08
N LYS A 518 -7.80 15.95 1.37
CA LYS A 518 -8.66 14.76 1.18
C LYS A 518 -9.66 14.62 2.33
N GLY A 519 -9.20 14.79 3.56
CA GLY A 519 -10.04 14.75 4.76
C GLY A 519 -11.18 15.76 4.74
N SER A 520 -10.95 16.91 4.11
CA SER A 520 -11.97 17.96 3.94
C SER A 520 -13.13 17.58 3.01
N LEU A 521 -13.03 16.47 2.30
CA LEU A 521 -14.10 15.97 1.41
C LEU A 521 -15.12 15.07 2.11
N VAL A 522 -14.82 14.64 3.34
CA VAL A 522 -15.72 13.82 4.16
C VAL A 522 -15.94 14.51 5.48
N ASP A 523 -17.19 14.82 5.79
CA ASP A 523 -17.55 15.57 6.99
C ASP A 523 -17.58 14.71 8.29
N ALA A 524 -17.89 15.34 9.41
CA ALA A 524 -17.95 14.67 10.71
C ALA A 524 -19.02 13.57 10.80
N LYS A 525 -20.03 13.59 9.94
CA LYS A 525 -21.09 12.58 9.86
C LYS A 525 -20.72 11.42 8.94
N GLY A 526 -19.58 11.50 8.22
CA GLY A 526 -19.18 10.54 7.21
C GLY A 526 -19.86 10.75 5.87
N GLU A 527 -20.40 11.94 5.60
CA GLU A 527 -21.00 12.28 4.30
C GLU A 527 -19.94 12.86 3.37
N LEU A 528 -20.02 12.51 2.09
CA LEU A 528 -19.16 13.06 1.05
C LEU A 528 -19.57 14.50 0.76
N ARG A 529 -18.97 15.43 1.46
CA ARG A 529 -19.24 16.86 1.37
C ARG A 529 -17.97 17.65 1.63
N SER A 530 -17.56 18.49 0.69
CA SER A 530 -16.45 19.42 0.97
C SER A 530 -16.88 20.43 2.03
N TRP A 531 -16.22 20.38 3.18
CA TRP A 531 -16.52 21.28 4.30
C TRP A 531 -15.52 22.46 4.43
N TRP A 532 -14.46 22.47 3.61
CA TRP A 532 -13.58 23.62 3.48
C TRP A 532 -14.19 24.70 2.60
N THR A 533 -14.05 25.95 3.01
CA THR A 533 -14.32 27.12 2.17
C THR A 533 -13.24 27.27 1.08
N PRO A 534 -13.48 28.08 0.02
CA PRO A 534 -12.43 28.42 -0.93
C PRO A 534 -11.20 29.07 -0.29
N ALA A 535 -11.38 29.84 0.78
CA ALA A 535 -10.29 30.48 1.53
C ALA A 535 -9.43 29.43 2.25
N ASP A 536 -10.05 28.43 2.90
CA ASP A 536 -9.34 27.33 3.56
C ASP A 536 -8.49 26.52 2.55
N LYS A 537 -9.07 26.18 1.39
CA LYS A 537 -8.36 25.51 0.30
C LYS A 537 -7.16 26.30 -0.18
N THR A 538 -7.33 27.62 -0.34
CA THR A 538 -6.24 28.51 -0.75
C THR A 538 -5.14 28.55 0.29
N ALA A 539 -5.48 28.66 1.58
CA ALA A 539 -4.51 28.71 2.67
C ALA A 539 -3.72 27.40 2.78
N TRP A 540 -4.39 26.25 2.69
CA TRP A 540 -3.74 24.93 2.67
C TRP A 540 -2.79 24.79 1.48
N ASN A 541 -3.23 25.18 0.29
CA ASN A 541 -2.39 25.15 -0.91
C ASN A 541 -1.15 26.06 -0.78
N LEU A 542 -1.28 27.22 -0.15
CA LEU A 542 -0.13 28.10 0.12
C LEU A 542 0.89 27.44 1.07
N LEU A 543 0.43 26.77 2.12
CA LEU A 543 1.30 25.97 2.99
C LEU A 543 1.98 24.86 2.20
N GLY A 544 1.22 24.09 1.42
CA GLY A 544 1.74 23.02 0.57
C GLY A 544 2.79 23.52 -0.43
N ASN A 545 2.55 24.64 -1.10
CA ASN A 545 3.50 25.22 -2.05
C ASN A 545 4.80 25.67 -1.37
N ARG A 546 4.75 26.21 -0.15
CA ARG A 546 5.95 26.53 0.64
C ARG A 546 6.75 25.28 0.99
N VAL A 547 6.06 24.20 1.38
CA VAL A 547 6.68 22.89 1.66
C VAL A 547 7.30 22.32 0.39
N ALA A 548 6.57 22.30 -0.72
CA ALA A 548 7.08 21.83 -2.01
C ALA A 548 8.34 22.60 -2.45
N ALA A 549 8.34 23.94 -2.31
CA ALA A 549 9.49 24.77 -2.61
C ALA A 549 10.70 24.46 -1.71
N GLN A 550 10.47 24.29 -0.40
CA GLN A 550 11.52 23.89 0.54
C GLN A 550 12.17 22.58 0.13
N PHE A 551 11.38 21.53 -0.09
CA PHE A 551 11.88 20.19 -0.38
C PHE A 551 12.52 20.08 -1.77
N SER A 552 12.02 20.82 -2.77
CA SER A 552 12.65 20.92 -4.10
C SER A 552 14.06 21.57 -4.05
N GLY A 553 14.41 22.26 -2.97
CA GLY A 553 15.75 22.77 -2.73
C GLY A 553 16.76 21.68 -2.33
N TYR A 554 16.31 20.54 -1.82
CA TYR A 554 17.17 19.50 -1.28
C TYR A 554 17.69 18.55 -2.36
N GLU A 555 18.95 18.09 -2.20
CA GLU A 555 19.52 17.06 -3.06
C GLU A 555 18.89 15.69 -2.76
N PHE A 556 18.65 14.89 -3.82
CA PHE A 556 18.15 13.53 -3.66
C PHE A 556 19.31 12.58 -3.32
N PRO A 557 19.35 11.95 -2.12
CA PRO A 557 20.43 11.06 -1.74
C PRO A 557 20.56 9.87 -2.71
N GLY A 558 21.80 9.58 -3.13
CA GLY A 558 22.09 8.45 -4.03
C GLY A 558 21.94 8.78 -5.53
N VAL A 559 21.42 9.95 -5.93
CA VAL A 559 21.29 10.38 -7.34
C VAL A 559 21.99 11.72 -7.53
N LYS A 560 23.20 11.68 -8.04
CA LYS A 560 24.04 12.89 -8.21
C LYS A 560 23.37 13.97 -9.06
N GLY A 561 23.27 15.16 -8.53
CA GLY A 561 22.71 16.34 -9.23
C GLY A 561 21.19 16.38 -9.29
N ALA A 562 20.49 15.35 -8.81
CA ALA A 562 19.03 15.36 -8.73
C ALA A 562 18.54 16.06 -7.46
N LYS A 563 17.37 16.67 -7.56
CA LYS A 563 16.66 17.30 -6.43
C LYS A 563 15.44 16.46 -6.06
N VAL A 564 15.00 16.56 -4.81
CA VAL A 564 13.73 16.00 -4.37
C VAL A 564 12.58 16.60 -5.20
N ASN A 565 11.66 15.78 -5.65
CA ASN A 565 10.43 16.27 -6.27
C ASN A 565 9.47 16.73 -5.17
N GLY A 566 9.57 18.02 -4.80
CA GLY A 566 8.79 18.60 -3.72
C GLY A 566 7.29 18.61 -3.99
N GLU A 567 6.85 18.68 -5.26
CA GLU A 567 5.43 18.60 -5.60
C GLU A 567 4.89 17.17 -5.41
N LEU A 568 5.65 16.16 -5.82
CA LEU A 568 5.26 14.76 -5.64
C LEU A 568 5.16 14.39 -4.14
N THR A 569 6.08 14.93 -3.33
CA THR A 569 6.19 14.61 -1.90
C THR A 569 5.44 15.60 -0.99
N ARG A 570 4.75 16.58 -1.55
CA ARG A 570 4.16 17.73 -0.85
C ARG A 570 3.25 17.36 0.31
N GLU A 571 2.28 16.48 0.07
CA GLU A 571 1.26 16.12 1.05
C GLU A 571 1.86 15.33 2.22
N GLU A 572 2.79 14.43 1.93
CA GLU A 572 3.48 13.65 2.96
C GLU A 572 4.43 14.51 3.81
N ASN A 573 5.17 15.41 3.16
CA ASN A 573 6.03 16.35 3.87
C ASN A 573 5.22 17.30 4.75
N LEU A 574 4.06 17.75 4.28
CA LEU A 574 3.17 18.62 5.05
C LEU A 574 2.61 17.89 6.28
N ALA A 575 2.25 16.61 6.12
CA ALA A 575 1.80 15.76 7.22
C ALA A 575 2.94 15.48 8.23
N ASP A 576 4.19 15.33 7.78
CA ASP A 576 5.36 15.19 8.67
C ASP A 576 5.59 16.47 9.50
N LEU A 577 5.56 17.64 8.86
CA LEU A 577 5.69 18.92 9.57
C LEU A 577 4.58 19.09 10.61
N ALA A 578 3.33 18.90 10.19
CA ALA A 578 2.17 18.99 11.05
C ALA A 578 2.23 17.99 12.22
N GLY A 579 2.62 16.76 11.91
CA GLY A 579 2.70 15.68 12.89
C GLY A 579 3.75 15.92 13.95
N VAL A 580 4.97 16.30 13.56
CA VAL A 580 6.05 16.57 14.52
C VAL A 580 5.73 17.80 15.39
N GLU A 581 5.17 18.87 14.80
CA GLU A 581 4.74 20.06 15.54
C GLU A 581 3.69 19.72 16.58
N LEU A 582 2.69 18.93 16.21
CA LEU A 582 1.60 18.53 17.08
C LEU A 582 2.07 17.60 18.21
N ALA A 583 2.88 16.58 17.86
CA ALA A 583 3.43 15.65 18.84
C ALA A 583 4.33 16.34 19.86
N TRP A 584 5.08 17.35 19.43
CA TRP A 584 5.86 18.19 20.35
C TRP A 584 4.98 18.93 21.34
N LYS A 585 3.89 19.55 20.88
CA LYS A 585 2.91 20.23 21.76
C LYS A 585 2.28 19.24 22.75
N ALA A 586 1.92 18.04 22.28
CA ALA A 586 1.34 16.99 23.12
C ALA A 586 2.33 16.47 24.17
N TYR A 587 3.60 16.30 23.79
CA TYR A 587 4.68 15.92 24.71
C TYR A 587 4.85 16.93 25.83
N LEU A 588 4.94 18.23 25.52
CA LEU A 588 5.06 19.28 26.53
C LEU A 588 3.82 19.38 27.42
N ALA A 589 2.63 19.09 26.89
CA ALA A 589 1.40 19.05 27.70
C ALA A 589 1.34 17.82 28.60
N ALA A 590 1.98 16.72 28.24
CA ALA A 590 2.10 15.52 29.07
C ALA A 590 3.23 15.63 30.11
N GLU A 591 4.32 16.33 29.78
CA GLU A 591 5.54 16.48 30.59
C GLU A 591 5.93 17.98 30.69
N PRO A 592 5.16 18.82 31.42
CA PRO A 592 5.37 20.27 31.45
C PRO A 592 6.73 20.67 32.05
N ASP A 593 7.29 19.84 32.91
CA ASP A 593 8.57 20.08 33.61
C ASP A 593 9.77 19.43 32.88
N ALA A 594 9.58 18.94 31.64
CA ALA A 594 10.64 18.28 30.89
C ALA A 594 11.86 19.18 30.67
N LYS A 595 13.03 18.71 31.11
CA LYS A 595 14.29 19.45 30.96
C LYS A 595 14.81 19.37 29.51
N PRO A 596 15.59 20.37 29.04
CA PRO A 596 16.15 20.35 27.68
C PRO A 596 16.91 19.05 27.33
N ALA A 597 17.62 18.46 28.28
CA ALA A 597 18.33 17.21 28.07
C ALA A 597 17.38 16.03 27.76
N THR A 598 16.23 15.97 28.43
CA THR A 598 15.18 14.96 28.18
C THR A 598 14.47 15.25 26.84
N GLN A 599 14.23 16.53 26.54
CA GLN A 599 13.61 16.97 25.29
C GLN A 599 14.38 16.52 24.04
N GLN A 600 15.72 16.35 24.11
CA GLN A 600 16.51 15.82 23.02
C GLN A 600 16.07 14.42 22.59
N GLY A 601 15.52 13.61 23.50
CA GLY A 601 14.96 12.29 23.22
C GLY A 601 13.90 12.34 22.12
N PHE A 602 12.99 13.32 22.19
CA PHE A 602 11.92 13.51 21.22
C PHE A 602 12.46 13.61 19.78
N PHE A 603 13.42 14.50 19.56
CA PHE A 603 13.99 14.73 18.23
C PHE A 603 14.82 13.54 17.74
N ARG A 604 15.58 12.90 18.64
CA ARG A 604 16.33 11.67 18.30
C ARG A 604 15.40 10.53 17.93
N ALA A 605 14.28 10.36 18.65
CA ALA A 605 13.30 9.32 18.35
C ALA A 605 12.69 9.50 16.95
N TRP A 606 12.30 10.73 16.58
CA TRP A 606 11.85 11.05 15.22
C TRP A 606 12.93 10.70 14.17
N ALA A 607 14.16 11.15 14.37
CA ALA A 607 15.25 10.89 13.42
C ALA A 607 15.55 9.39 13.26
N SER A 608 15.42 8.61 14.34
CA SER A 608 15.69 7.16 14.36
C SER A 608 14.67 6.31 13.61
N LEU A 609 13.52 6.88 13.22
CA LEU A 609 12.55 6.21 12.35
C LEU A 609 13.04 6.11 10.89
N TRP A 610 13.87 7.04 10.43
CA TRP A 610 14.11 7.30 9.03
C TRP A 610 15.46 6.89 8.45
N PRO A 611 16.42 6.27 9.20
CA PRO A 611 17.66 5.88 8.57
C PRO A 611 17.41 4.89 7.44
N GLN A 612 18.07 5.16 6.31
CA GLN A 612 17.92 4.36 5.10
C GLN A 612 19.23 4.32 4.31
N GLN A 613 19.50 3.19 3.68
CA GLN A 613 20.51 2.98 2.66
C GLN A 613 19.82 2.42 1.42
N VAL A 614 19.98 3.11 0.30
CA VAL A 614 19.22 2.82 -0.93
C VAL A 614 20.20 2.59 -2.07
N SER A 615 20.02 1.51 -2.83
CA SER A 615 20.83 1.26 -4.03
C SER A 615 20.63 2.35 -5.08
N PRO A 616 21.61 2.62 -5.96
CA PRO A 616 21.49 3.67 -6.97
C PRO A 616 20.27 3.50 -7.89
N ASN A 617 19.97 2.27 -8.30
CA ASN A 617 18.82 2.00 -9.17
C ASN A 617 17.49 2.26 -8.46
N GLU A 618 17.36 1.81 -7.23
CA GLU A 618 16.18 2.07 -6.39
C GLU A 618 16.02 3.57 -6.10
N ALA A 619 17.12 4.28 -5.84
CA ALA A 619 17.10 5.72 -5.62
C ALA A 619 16.60 6.48 -6.87
N ALA A 620 17.05 6.06 -8.06
CA ALA A 620 16.59 6.64 -9.33
C ALA A 620 15.08 6.39 -9.58
N GLN A 621 14.58 5.22 -9.23
CA GLN A 621 13.14 4.91 -9.32
C GLN A 621 12.32 5.75 -8.33
N ARG A 622 12.74 5.82 -7.07
CA ARG A 622 12.06 6.59 -6.03
C ARG A 622 11.99 8.07 -6.33
N LEU A 623 13.01 8.62 -6.95
CA LEU A 623 13.05 10.03 -7.37
C LEU A 623 11.80 10.46 -8.15
N THR A 624 11.24 9.55 -8.96
CA THR A 624 10.11 9.85 -9.86
C THR A 624 8.77 9.28 -9.42
N SER A 625 8.77 8.33 -8.48
CA SER A 625 7.55 7.57 -8.13
C SER A 625 7.21 7.57 -6.64
N ASP A 626 8.17 7.85 -5.74
CA ASP A 626 7.90 7.81 -4.31
C ASP A 626 7.29 9.14 -3.84
N THR A 627 6.10 9.05 -3.24
CA THR A 627 5.43 10.21 -2.63
C THR A 627 6.02 10.59 -1.28
N MET A 628 6.91 9.76 -0.72
CA MET A 628 7.66 10.05 0.49
C MET A 628 9.01 10.68 0.15
N ALA A 629 9.37 11.74 0.85
CA ALA A 629 10.72 12.28 0.75
C ALA A 629 11.75 11.30 1.33
N PRO A 630 13.03 11.33 0.88
CA PRO A 630 14.10 10.56 1.50
C PRO A 630 14.18 10.78 3.01
N GLY A 631 14.49 9.72 3.78
CA GLY A 631 14.52 9.75 5.25
C GLY A 631 15.36 10.88 5.84
N LYS A 632 16.45 11.26 5.18
CA LYS A 632 17.25 12.44 5.54
C LYS A 632 16.40 13.71 5.58
N TRP A 633 15.53 13.90 4.61
CA TRP A 633 14.72 15.11 4.51
C TRP A 633 13.42 15.03 5.30
N ARG A 634 12.87 13.84 5.54
CA ARG A 634 11.82 13.64 6.54
C ARG A 634 12.30 14.04 7.94
N THR A 635 13.59 13.80 8.24
CA THR A 635 14.23 14.26 9.48
C THR A 635 14.56 15.76 9.43
N ASN A 636 15.51 16.14 8.60
CA ASN A 636 16.09 17.49 8.61
C ASN A 636 15.10 18.55 8.12
N GLY A 637 14.33 18.23 7.07
CA GLY A 637 13.35 19.13 6.48
C GLY A 637 12.21 19.47 7.44
N ALA A 638 11.69 18.49 8.17
CA ALA A 638 10.65 18.72 9.16
C ALA A 638 11.18 19.49 10.37
N LEU A 639 12.27 18.99 11.00
CA LEU A 639 12.79 19.55 12.26
C LEU A 639 13.35 20.99 12.10
N SER A 640 13.87 21.34 10.92
CA SER A 640 14.41 22.70 10.69
C SER A 640 13.37 23.83 10.76
N ASN A 641 12.07 23.47 10.70
CA ASN A 641 10.94 24.41 10.84
C ASN A 641 10.50 24.61 12.29
N LEU A 642 11.01 23.81 13.25
CA LEU A 642 10.59 23.86 14.63
C LEU A 642 11.52 24.76 15.47
N PRO A 643 11.03 25.88 16.03
CA PRO A 643 11.83 26.71 16.94
C PRO A 643 12.35 25.94 18.14
N ALA A 644 11.58 24.96 18.64
CA ALA A 644 11.94 24.12 19.77
C ALA A 644 13.19 23.27 19.49
N PHE A 645 13.39 22.79 18.26
CA PHE A 645 14.61 22.07 17.88
C PHE A 645 15.84 22.98 18.04
N GLY A 646 15.77 24.20 17.46
CA GLY A 646 16.85 25.17 17.57
C GLY A 646 17.17 25.53 19.03
N ALA A 647 16.14 25.74 19.86
CA ALA A 647 16.31 26.02 21.28
C ALA A 647 16.98 24.84 22.02
N THR A 648 16.54 23.60 21.78
CA THR A 648 17.05 22.39 22.44
C THR A 648 18.53 22.12 22.11
N TYR A 649 18.96 22.35 20.87
CA TYR A 649 20.32 22.10 20.42
C TYR A 649 21.19 23.35 20.29
N SER A 650 20.65 24.53 20.70
CA SER A 650 21.32 25.83 20.59
C SER A 650 21.71 26.19 19.15
N CYS A 651 20.92 25.79 18.18
CA CYS A 651 21.10 26.15 16.78
C CYS A 651 20.65 27.60 16.53
N LYS A 652 21.40 28.31 15.70
CA LYS A 652 21.08 29.72 15.38
C LYS A 652 20.21 29.80 14.12
N PRO A 653 19.29 30.79 14.04
CA PRO A 653 18.54 31.05 12.81
C PRO A 653 19.47 31.18 11.58
N GLY A 654 19.10 30.54 10.47
CA GLY A 654 19.90 30.51 9.24
C GLY A 654 20.94 29.36 9.18
N GLN A 655 21.14 28.61 10.25
CA GLN A 655 21.89 27.34 10.19
C GLN A 655 21.04 26.26 9.50
N PRO A 656 21.65 25.20 8.90
CA PRO A 656 20.91 24.19 8.14
C PRO A 656 19.74 23.57 8.88
N MET A 657 19.86 23.36 10.20
CA MET A 657 18.82 22.78 11.04
C MET A 657 17.94 23.79 11.76
N GLN A 658 18.06 25.10 11.47
CA GLN A 658 17.21 26.15 12.03
C GLN A 658 16.93 27.22 10.99
N ARG A 659 15.81 27.13 10.32
CA ARG A 659 15.35 28.12 9.35
C ARG A 659 15.09 29.46 10.06
N VAL A 660 15.29 30.58 9.35
CA VAL A 660 14.89 31.89 9.87
C VAL A 660 13.37 31.94 10.01
N GLU A 661 12.87 32.72 10.96
CA GLU A 661 11.46 32.73 11.36
C GLU A 661 10.50 32.96 10.18
N THR A 662 10.85 33.86 9.24
CA THR A 662 10.05 34.15 8.03
C THR A 662 9.88 32.95 7.11
N ASP A 663 10.86 32.04 7.11
CA ASP A 663 10.89 30.87 6.24
C ASP A 663 10.33 29.61 6.91
N GLN A 664 10.16 29.63 8.24
CA GLN A 664 9.58 28.50 8.96
C GLN A 664 8.14 28.25 8.52
N ILE A 665 7.81 26.98 8.33
CA ILE A 665 6.47 26.53 7.97
C ILE A 665 5.88 25.85 9.22
N GLN A 666 4.87 26.46 9.78
CA GLN A 666 4.10 25.92 10.92
C GLN A 666 2.66 25.76 10.47
N VAL A 667 2.13 24.55 10.67
CA VAL A 667 0.78 24.19 10.23
C VAL A 667 -0.25 24.60 11.30
N TRP A 668 0.14 24.53 12.55
CA TRP A 668 -0.74 24.75 13.70
C TRP A 668 -0.51 26.13 14.37
N ARG A 669 -0.47 27.16 13.54
CA ARG A 669 -0.42 28.58 14.01
C ARG A 669 -1.79 29.13 14.34
#